data_60b7d2c0cde2149bc23de504270f84ff
#
_entry.id   60b7d2c0cde2149bc23de504270f84ff
#
_cell.length_a   1.000
_cell.length_b   1.000
_cell.length_c   1.000
_cell.angle_alpha   90.00
_cell.angle_beta   90.00
_cell.angle_gamma   90.00
#
_symmetry.space_group_name_H-M   'P 1'
#
loop_
_entity.id
_entity.type
_entity.pdbx_description
1 polymer ?
#
loop_
_entity_poly.entity_id
_entity_poly.type
_entity_poly.pdbx_seq_one_letter_code
_entity_poly.pdbx_strand_id
1 'polypeptide(L)'
;MAEKIISPGVFTNEIDQSFLPAAVQAIGAAVVGPTSKGPALIPTRVSSYAEYLSKFGGEFSSGSGATEDSYKYLTNYSVQEYLKYADTLTVVRILAGDYAPAQTQVSSSGASSTVGAQATGSFELFGVGGANYAPFSNDTVQLHTGDDGGSFLFTSGSNYVGDSENISAFAYSGSLEGLVAEINLQASQFFTASFSGTNLLLTSSIAGTAGNKIRIATGSFLDFLFSNNAGTGSVGQLEGGTGDSAPDGLAFKLFTLSDGVDQNSDGPHGINGLLSSGSANNIRWEVTNVNNAKGTFTLLIRRGDDTNRRKTILEQYNNLTLDPTTPNYIARAIGDQVQTLRDAGGTDPFLQLSGSFPNRSRFVRVEVQATTYKYLDENGNVRDGSLSGSLPVAGSGSFGGGSDGNVKHPRAFYDTISNTNTQGFNLGVASEGKTSYIDAIRLLKNQDEYDINLITLPGLVDNFTNHAEVITEALNMVEDRADAFLVYDPVEYGGSISSATAKAEARDTNYASVYWPWVKVADADLGKNVWLPASTLIPSVYAFNDRVAAPWFAPAGLNRGGIDAALLAERKLTKANRDTLYDSAVNPIATFPNTGVTVFGQKTLQKKASALDRVNVRRLLIAAKKFIASTTKFLVFEQNTAATRNRFLSIVNPYFESVQQRQGLFGFRVVM
;
A
#
# COMPACT_ATOMS: atom_id res chain seq x y z
N MET A 1 -48.79 -16.35 12.07
CA MET A 1 -50.00 -17.12 11.79
C MET A 1 -51.06 -16.13 11.37
N ALA A 2 -51.62 -16.24 10.17
CA ALA A 2 -52.72 -15.37 9.76
C ALA A 2 -53.95 -15.72 10.57
N GLU A 3 -54.50 -14.74 11.28
CA GLU A 3 -55.71 -14.89 12.07
C GLU A 3 -56.91 -15.17 11.14
N LYS A 4 -57.65 -16.27 11.38
CA LYS A 4 -58.80 -16.67 10.55
C LYS A 4 -59.98 -15.78 10.89
N ILE A 5 -60.28 -14.83 10.01
CA ILE A 5 -61.43 -13.92 10.15
C ILE A 5 -62.73 -14.71 9.95
N ILE A 6 -63.56 -14.81 10.98
CA ILE A 6 -64.83 -15.62 10.97
C ILE A 6 -66.05 -14.72 10.99
N SER A 7 -65.98 -13.48 11.40
CA SER A 7 -67.12 -12.55 11.48
C SER A 7 -66.81 -11.19 10.84
N PRO A 8 -67.81 -10.47 10.30
CA PRO A 8 -67.59 -9.10 9.84
C PRO A 8 -67.13 -8.18 10.96
N GLY A 9 -66.06 -7.46 10.74
CA GLY A 9 -65.48 -6.51 11.70
C GLY A 9 -64.50 -5.54 11.00
N VAL A 10 -64.10 -4.49 11.69
CA VAL A 10 -63.04 -3.62 11.24
C VAL A 10 -61.71 -4.19 11.76
N PHE A 11 -60.86 -4.62 10.85
CA PHE A 11 -59.54 -5.16 11.17
C PHE A 11 -58.49 -4.09 10.87
N THR A 12 -57.73 -3.70 11.88
CA THR A 12 -56.59 -2.83 11.70
C THR A 12 -55.32 -3.68 11.53
N ASN A 13 -54.63 -3.52 10.45
CA ASN A 13 -53.31 -4.09 10.25
C ASN A 13 -52.28 -2.99 10.39
N GLU A 14 -51.40 -3.11 11.37
CA GLU A 14 -50.30 -2.19 11.56
C GLU A 14 -49.17 -2.60 10.61
N ILE A 15 -48.93 -1.80 9.60
CA ILE A 15 -47.80 -1.96 8.69
C ILE A 15 -46.79 -0.92 9.07
N ASP A 16 -45.67 -1.36 9.66
CA ASP A 16 -44.52 -0.49 9.91
C ASP A 16 -43.94 -0.05 8.56
N GLN A 17 -44.18 1.19 8.17
CA GLN A 17 -43.63 1.86 7.02
C GLN A 17 -42.50 2.83 7.43
N SER A 18 -42.02 2.77 8.67
CA SER A 18 -40.87 3.55 9.13
C SER A 18 -39.60 2.97 8.49
N PHE A 19 -39.30 3.44 7.31
CA PHE A 19 -37.99 3.28 6.71
C PHE A 19 -37.07 4.29 7.44
N LEU A 20 -36.33 3.81 8.43
CA LEU A 20 -35.19 4.57 8.92
C LEU A 20 -34.17 4.58 7.79
N PRO A 21 -33.92 5.71 7.11
CA PRO A 21 -32.82 5.79 6.16
C PRO A 21 -31.58 5.37 6.93
N ALA A 22 -30.81 4.43 6.36
CA ALA A 22 -29.50 4.08 6.93
C ALA A 22 -28.77 5.38 7.22
N ALA A 23 -28.30 5.55 8.44
CA ALA A 23 -27.60 6.76 8.82
C ALA A 23 -26.51 7.00 7.78
N VAL A 24 -26.51 8.18 7.16
CA VAL A 24 -25.50 8.55 6.17
C VAL A 24 -24.15 8.35 6.85
N GLN A 25 -23.35 7.41 6.38
CA GLN A 25 -22.03 7.18 6.95
C GLN A 25 -21.25 8.49 6.91
N ALA A 26 -20.47 8.76 7.95
CA ALA A 26 -19.64 9.95 7.98
C ALA A 26 -18.72 9.95 6.77
N ILE A 27 -18.94 10.90 5.86
CA ILE A 27 -18.20 11.09 4.63
C ILE A 27 -16.92 11.84 4.99
N GLY A 28 -15.76 11.29 4.64
CA GLY A 28 -14.46 11.85 4.98
C GLY A 28 -13.70 12.41 3.80
N ALA A 29 -12.54 12.99 4.10
CA ALA A 29 -11.55 13.33 3.10
C ALA A 29 -10.72 12.11 2.70
N ALA A 30 -10.02 12.22 1.57
CA ALA A 30 -8.90 11.34 1.20
C ALA A 30 -7.59 12.14 1.20
N VAL A 31 -6.54 11.53 1.75
CA VAL A 31 -5.18 12.04 1.71
C VAL A 31 -4.30 11.01 1.02
N VAL A 32 -3.63 11.41 -0.05
CA VAL A 32 -2.74 10.56 -0.83
C VAL A 32 -1.31 11.06 -0.68
N GLY A 33 -0.42 10.23 -0.19
CA GLY A 33 0.97 10.62 0.00
C GLY A 33 1.80 9.59 0.77
N PRO A 34 3.09 9.82 0.95
CA PRO A 34 3.97 8.92 1.68
C PRO A 34 3.68 8.92 3.18
N THR A 35 3.93 7.79 3.82
CA THR A 35 3.86 7.59 5.26
C THR A 35 4.98 6.66 5.70
N SER A 36 5.37 6.66 6.99
CA SER A 36 6.49 5.87 7.47
C SER A 36 6.24 4.37 7.42
N LYS A 37 5.02 3.91 7.64
CA LYS A 37 4.61 2.51 7.52
C LYS A 37 3.19 2.38 6.99
N GLY A 38 2.66 1.17 6.89
CA GLY A 38 1.30 0.88 6.45
C GLY A 38 1.26 0.19 5.08
N PRO A 39 0.09 -0.28 4.66
CA PRO A 39 -0.08 -0.90 3.36
C PRO A 39 0.01 0.14 2.24
N ALA A 40 0.77 -0.16 1.19
CA ALA A 40 0.93 0.70 0.04
C ALA A 40 -0.21 0.52 -0.97
N LEU A 41 -0.67 1.62 -1.57
CA LEU A 41 -1.73 1.67 -2.58
C LEU A 41 -3.07 1.04 -2.14
N ILE A 42 -3.27 0.83 -0.84
CA ILE A 42 -4.52 0.30 -0.30
C ILE A 42 -5.24 1.43 0.46
N PRO A 43 -6.33 1.99 -0.10
CA PRO A 43 -7.09 3.03 0.58
C PRO A 43 -7.62 2.52 1.92
N THR A 44 -7.11 3.07 3.00
CA THR A 44 -7.39 2.61 4.36
C THR A 44 -8.10 3.69 5.15
N ARG A 45 -9.26 3.35 5.69
CA ARG A 45 -10.03 4.27 6.54
C ARG A 45 -9.47 4.31 7.95
N VAL A 46 -9.37 5.52 8.50
CA VAL A 46 -8.97 5.80 9.88
C VAL A 46 -9.99 6.75 10.52
N SER A 47 -10.27 6.53 11.81
CA SER A 47 -11.27 7.29 12.57
C SER A 47 -10.66 8.23 13.61
N SER A 48 -9.37 8.07 13.90
CA SER A 48 -8.65 8.90 14.87
C SER A 48 -7.17 8.99 14.53
N TYR A 49 -6.50 10.04 15.03
CA TYR A 49 -5.07 10.20 14.84
C TYR A 49 -4.27 9.07 15.53
N ALA A 50 -4.74 8.55 16.66
CA ALA A 50 -4.11 7.40 17.33
C ALA A 50 -4.19 6.13 16.46
N GLU A 51 -5.31 5.90 15.79
CA GLU A 51 -5.45 4.80 14.83
C GLU A 51 -4.53 4.98 13.62
N TYR A 52 -4.43 6.22 13.11
CA TYR A 52 -3.48 6.54 12.04
C TYR A 52 -2.05 6.24 12.45
N LEU A 53 -1.60 6.70 13.61
CA LEU A 53 -0.24 6.42 14.11
C LEU A 53 0.04 4.92 14.24
N SER A 54 -0.94 4.16 14.66
CA SER A 54 -0.78 2.70 14.78
C SER A 54 -0.62 2.02 13.42
N LYS A 55 -1.35 2.47 12.38
CA LYS A 55 -1.36 1.88 11.04
C LYS A 55 -0.26 2.45 10.13
N PHE A 56 -0.06 3.77 10.14
CA PHE A 56 0.79 4.47 9.18
C PHE A 56 2.06 5.10 9.78
N GLY A 57 2.20 5.01 11.10
CA GLY A 57 3.32 5.62 11.82
C GLY A 57 3.22 7.13 11.91
N GLY A 58 4.17 7.72 12.60
CA GLY A 58 4.26 9.16 12.79
C GLY A 58 5.55 9.71 12.24
N GLU A 59 6.48 9.90 13.13
CA GLU A 59 7.85 10.30 12.82
C GLU A 59 8.71 9.11 12.43
N PHE A 60 9.73 9.38 11.66
CA PHE A 60 10.78 8.43 11.34
C PHE A 60 12.14 9.08 11.50
N SER A 61 13.13 8.28 11.92
CA SER A 61 14.51 8.73 12.08
C SER A 61 15.30 8.50 10.80
N SER A 62 16.18 9.44 10.47
CA SER A 62 17.11 9.32 9.37
C SER A 62 18.49 9.82 9.79
N GLY A 63 19.53 9.07 9.42
CA GLY A 63 20.91 9.33 9.83
C GLY A 63 21.45 8.22 10.73
N SER A 64 22.64 8.43 11.28
CA SER A 64 23.27 7.51 12.23
C SER A 64 24.03 8.26 13.32
N GLY A 65 23.90 7.80 14.57
CA GLY A 65 24.61 8.37 15.71
C GLY A 65 24.25 9.83 15.96
N ALA A 66 25.25 10.68 16.11
CA ALA A 66 25.06 12.11 16.44
C ALA A 66 24.42 12.96 15.32
N THR A 67 24.24 12.39 14.12
CA THR A 67 23.59 13.05 12.97
C THR A 67 22.20 12.52 12.71
N GLU A 68 21.67 11.68 13.58
CA GLU A 68 20.29 11.19 13.50
C GLU A 68 19.33 12.34 13.79
N ASP A 69 18.39 12.58 12.88
CA ASP A 69 17.33 13.57 13.03
C ASP A 69 15.96 12.92 12.76
N SER A 70 14.93 13.44 13.38
CA SER A 70 13.57 12.95 13.22
C SER A 70 12.81 13.82 12.24
N TYR A 71 12.00 13.16 11.40
CA TYR A 71 11.23 13.76 10.32
C TYR A 71 9.78 13.25 10.33
N LYS A 72 8.89 14.05 9.73
CA LYS A 72 7.50 13.67 9.45
C LYS A 72 7.14 13.99 8.00
N TYR A 73 6.39 13.11 7.36
CA TYR A 73 5.80 13.40 6.06
C TYR A 73 4.68 14.44 6.14
N LEU A 74 4.48 15.19 5.08
CA LEU A 74 3.38 16.17 4.98
C LEU A 74 2.00 15.51 5.13
N THR A 75 1.86 14.27 4.69
CA THR A 75 0.67 13.43 4.89
C THR A 75 0.30 13.34 6.37
N ASN A 76 1.29 13.15 7.25
CA ASN A 76 1.05 13.06 8.69
C ASN A 76 0.46 14.36 9.28
N TYR A 77 1.01 15.51 8.91
CA TYR A 77 0.45 16.81 9.32
C TYR A 77 -0.98 17.01 8.82
N SER A 78 -1.24 16.63 7.55
CA SER A 78 -2.59 16.74 6.97
C SER A 78 -3.60 15.88 7.74
N VAL A 79 -3.24 14.64 8.07
CA VAL A 79 -4.06 13.72 8.84
C VAL A 79 -4.27 14.23 10.27
N GLN A 80 -3.19 14.67 10.94
CA GLN A 80 -3.22 15.18 12.30
C GLN A 80 -4.18 16.38 12.45
N GLU A 81 -4.04 17.33 11.53
CA GLU A 81 -4.86 18.54 11.57
C GLU A 81 -6.32 18.26 11.20
N TYR A 82 -6.57 17.44 10.19
CA TYR A 82 -7.92 17.10 9.75
C TYR A 82 -8.71 16.34 10.82
N LEU A 83 -8.12 15.31 11.44
CA LEU A 83 -8.78 14.49 12.45
C LEU A 83 -9.00 15.18 13.81
N LYS A 84 -8.55 16.43 13.98
CA LYS A 84 -8.99 17.27 15.12
C LYS A 84 -10.48 17.62 15.06
N TYR A 85 -11.04 17.67 13.86
CA TYR A 85 -12.38 18.16 13.60
C TYR A 85 -13.28 17.18 12.85
N ALA A 86 -12.71 16.13 12.26
CA ALA A 86 -13.42 15.09 11.49
C ALA A 86 -13.26 13.72 12.14
N ASP A 87 -14.26 12.85 11.92
CA ASP A 87 -14.34 11.52 12.53
C ASP A 87 -13.89 10.40 11.56
N THR A 88 -13.58 10.73 10.32
CA THR A 88 -13.18 9.73 9.31
C THR A 88 -12.31 10.35 8.23
N LEU A 89 -11.30 9.58 7.82
CA LEU A 89 -10.35 9.94 6.78
C LEU A 89 -9.90 8.68 6.04
N THR A 90 -9.80 8.75 4.74
CA THR A 90 -9.18 7.69 3.92
C THR A 90 -7.73 8.09 3.61
N VAL A 91 -6.80 7.23 3.96
CA VAL A 91 -5.37 7.43 3.69
C VAL A 91 -4.93 6.43 2.64
N VAL A 92 -4.25 6.92 1.60
CA VAL A 92 -3.60 6.09 0.58
C VAL A 92 -2.10 6.34 0.64
N ARG A 93 -1.38 5.34 1.15
CA ARG A 93 0.07 5.40 1.21
C ARG A 93 0.68 5.18 -0.16
N ILE A 94 1.67 5.97 -0.51
CA ILE A 94 2.45 5.82 -1.73
C ILE A 94 3.80 5.18 -1.42
N LEU A 95 4.14 4.15 -2.17
CA LEU A 95 5.49 3.61 -2.39
C LEU A 95 5.74 3.53 -3.89
N ALA A 96 6.96 3.27 -4.32
CA ALA A 96 7.33 3.35 -5.74
C ALA A 96 8.01 2.06 -6.23
N GLY A 97 7.63 1.59 -7.43
CA GLY A 97 8.23 0.41 -8.04
C GLY A 97 7.96 -0.88 -7.26
N ASP A 98 8.98 -1.73 -7.14
CA ASP A 98 8.88 -3.05 -6.51
C ASP A 98 9.06 -2.96 -4.99
N TYR A 99 8.04 -2.47 -4.29
CA TYR A 99 7.99 -2.49 -2.84
C TYR A 99 7.50 -3.85 -2.31
N ALA A 100 7.89 -4.19 -1.08
CA ALA A 100 7.54 -5.46 -0.47
C ALA A 100 7.30 -5.34 1.04
N PRO A 101 6.39 -6.17 1.61
CA PRO A 101 6.26 -6.34 3.04
C PRO A 101 7.46 -7.09 3.61
N ALA A 102 7.76 -6.86 4.87
CA ALA A 102 8.73 -7.71 5.57
C ALA A 102 8.11 -9.07 5.90
N GLN A 103 8.93 -10.09 5.87
CA GLN A 103 8.50 -11.48 6.10
C GLN A 103 9.43 -12.22 7.06
N THR A 104 8.95 -13.32 7.56
CA THR A 104 9.74 -14.27 8.35
C THR A 104 9.25 -15.68 8.14
N GLN A 105 10.14 -16.64 8.32
CA GLN A 105 9.85 -18.05 8.20
C GLN A 105 9.93 -18.68 9.59
N VAL A 106 8.92 -19.45 9.97
CA VAL A 106 8.90 -20.17 11.23
C VAL A 106 9.10 -21.67 10.95
N SER A 107 10.22 -22.18 11.39
CA SER A 107 10.60 -23.58 11.16
C SER A 107 9.68 -24.56 11.89
N SER A 108 9.46 -25.72 11.30
CA SER A 108 8.79 -26.85 11.93
C SER A 108 9.76 -27.64 12.84
N SER A 109 9.23 -28.32 13.83
CA SER A 109 10.03 -29.09 14.81
C SER A 109 10.68 -30.34 14.20
N GLY A 110 10.11 -30.86 13.11
CA GLY A 110 10.67 -31.98 12.35
C GLY A 110 11.63 -31.55 11.24
N ALA A 111 11.88 -30.24 11.11
CA ALA A 111 12.94 -29.78 10.25
C ALA A 111 14.25 -30.39 10.74
N SER A 112 14.75 -31.36 10.01
CA SER A 112 16.10 -31.88 10.27
C SER A 112 17.05 -30.69 10.12
N SER A 113 17.94 -30.50 11.11
CA SER A 113 19.00 -29.49 11.02
C SER A 113 20.10 -29.88 9.98
N THR A 114 19.90 -30.96 9.29
CA THR A 114 20.63 -31.20 8.04
C THR A 114 20.09 -30.23 7.02
N VAL A 115 20.80 -29.13 6.84
CA VAL A 115 20.73 -28.32 5.62
C VAL A 115 20.76 -29.35 4.49
N GLY A 116 19.65 -29.51 3.77
CA GLY A 116 19.59 -30.44 2.67
C GLY A 116 20.77 -30.13 1.77
N ALA A 117 21.55 -31.15 1.40
CA ALA A 117 22.68 -30.92 0.52
C ALA A 117 22.15 -30.41 -0.81
N GLN A 118 22.77 -29.35 -1.31
CA GLN A 118 22.46 -28.84 -2.64
C GLN A 118 22.92 -29.87 -3.68
N ALA A 119 22.12 -30.06 -4.71
CA ALA A 119 22.54 -30.89 -5.83
C ALA A 119 23.66 -30.19 -6.58
N THR A 120 24.69 -30.95 -6.95
CA THR A 120 25.88 -30.46 -7.69
C THR A 120 26.12 -31.29 -8.92
N GLY A 121 26.73 -30.69 -9.94
CA GLY A 121 27.18 -31.40 -11.13
C GLY A 121 28.50 -30.80 -11.63
N SER A 122 29.40 -31.64 -12.06
CA SER A 122 30.66 -31.26 -12.69
C SER A 122 30.68 -31.80 -14.10
N PHE A 123 30.74 -30.91 -15.07
CA PHE A 123 30.60 -31.23 -16.50
C PHE A 123 31.83 -30.73 -17.24
N GLU A 124 32.63 -31.63 -17.77
CA GLU A 124 33.72 -31.27 -18.65
C GLU A 124 33.20 -31.13 -20.09
N LEU A 125 33.22 -29.89 -20.62
CA LEU A 125 32.67 -29.57 -21.92
C LEU A 125 33.72 -29.92 -23.02
N PHE A 126 33.32 -30.70 -24.03
CA PHE A 126 34.15 -31.07 -25.17
C PHE A 126 33.50 -30.67 -26.49
N GLY A 127 34.34 -30.40 -27.50
CA GLY A 127 33.86 -30.39 -28.87
C GLY A 127 33.55 -31.82 -29.35
N VAL A 128 32.58 -31.99 -30.23
CA VAL A 128 32.23 -33.28 -30.83
C VAL A 128 33.47 -33.88 -31.50
N GLY A 129 33.93 -35.04 -30.99
CA GLY A 129 35.17 -35.69 -31.43
C GLY A 129 36.30 -35.69 -30.39
N GLY A 130 36.06 -35.23 -29.18
CA GLY A 130 36.99 -35.32 -28.03
C GLY A 130 38.04 -34.22 -27.95
N ALA A 131 37.87 -33.11 -28.65
CA ALA A 131 38.70 -31.92 -28.49
C ALA A 131 38.22 -31.13 -27.25
N ASN A 132 39.15 -30.58 -26.45
CA ASN A 132 38.84 -29.68 -25.35
C ASN A 132 37.95 -28.53 -25.82
N TYR A 133 37.09 -28.04 -24.91
CA TYR A 133 36.17 -26.94 -25.18
C TYR A 133 36.86 -25.80 -25.94
N ALA A 134 36.51 -25.67 -27.18
CA ALA A 134 36.81 -24.53 -28.03
C ALA A 134 35.49 -23.93 -28.44
N PRO A 135 35.22 -22.65 -28.12
CA PRO A 135 33.93 -22.04 -28.41
C PRO A 135 33.71 -21.97 -29.92
N PHE A 136 32.74 -22.73 -30.40
CA PHE A 136 32.27 -22.61 -31.78
C PHE A 136 31.19 -21.52 -31.82
N SER A 137 31.18 -20.71 -32.87
CA SER A 137 30.12 -19.71 -33.08
C SER A 137 28.76 -20.40 -33.17
N ASN A 138 27.81 -19.95 -32.34
CA ASN A 138 26.44 -20.49 -32.22
C ASN A 138 26.28 -21.82 -31.47
N ASP A 139 27.23 -22.21 -30.66
CA ASP A 139 27.05 -23.36 -29.78
C ASP A 139 26.19 -23.02 -28.57
N THR A 140 25.38 -23.97 -28.12
CA THR A 140 24.37 -23.72 -27.11
C THR A 140 24.53 -24.61 -25.89
N VAL A 141 24.31 -24.02 -24.71
CA VAL A 141 24.14 -24.72 -23.43
C VAL A 141 22.76 -24.34 -22.88
N GLN A 142 21.92 -25.34 -22.64
CA GLN A 142 20.59 -25.16 -22.10
C GLN A 142 20.52 -25.74 -20.68
N LEU A 143 20.03 -24.93 -19.75
CA LEU A 143 19.79 -25.32 -18.37
C LEU A 143 18.27 -25.34 -18.08
N HIS A 144 17.77 -26.47 -17.59
CA HIS A 144 16.40 -26.66 -17.20
C HIS A 144 16.27 -26.56 -15.66
N THR A 145 15.27 -25.82 -15.16
CA THR A 145 15.12 -25.53 -13.75
C THR A 145 14.35 -26.59 -12.96
N GLY A 146 13.93 -27.71 -13.57
CA GLY A 146 13.15 -28.78 -12.96
C GLY A 146 11.80 -29.00 -13.60
N ASP A 147 10.84 -29.61 -12.89
CA ASP A 147 9.55 -30.07 -13.46
C ASP A 147 8.63 -28.94 -13.95
N ASP A 148 8.63 -27.78 -13.29
CA ASP A 148 7.73 -26.65 -13.57
C ASP A 148 8.46 -25.39 -14.04
N GLY A 149 9.76 -25.47 -14.23
CA GLY A 149 10.60 -24.32 -14.54
C GLY A 149 10.81 -24.10 -16.02
N GLY A 150 11.05 -22.84 -16.37
CA GLY A 150 11.55 -22.47 -17.68
C GLY A 150 12.94 -23.02 -17.95
N SER A 151 13.43 -22.82 -19.16
CA SER A 151 14.78 -23.16 -19.58
C SER A 151 15.55 -21.89 -19.88
N PHE A 152 16.86 -21.91 -19.56
CA PHE A 152 17.80 -20.86 -19.93
C PHE A 152 18.69 -21.39 -21.06
N LEU A 153 18.72 -20.70 -22.18
CA LEU A 153 19.51 -21.05 -23.33
C LEU A 153 20.68 -20.05 -23.49
N PHE A 154 21.91 -20.52 -23.34
CA PHE A 154 23.11 -19.72 -23.50
C PHE A 154 23.77 -20.05 -24.83
N THR A 155 23.93 -19.06 -25.70
CA THR A 155 24.49 -19.21 -27.05
C THR A 155 25.84 -18.51 -27.16
N SER A 156 26.85 -19.17 -27.63
CA SER A 156 28.17 -18.56 -27.88
C SER A 156 28.15 -17.68 -29.15
N GLY A 157 28.59 -16.43 -28.99
CA GLY A 157 28.64 -15.44 -30.08
C GLY A 157 27.51 -14.45 -30.09
N SER A 158 27.42 -13.64 -31.16
CA SER A 158 26.48 -12.50 -31.24
C SER A 158 25.08 -12.84 -31.80
N ASN A 159 24.82 -14.08 -32.15
CA ASN A 159 23.54 -14.51 -32.70
C ASN A 159 22.58 -14.86 -31.55
N TYR A 160 21.82 -13.89 -31.13
CA TYR A 160 20.72 -14.07 -30.21
C TYR A 160 19.57 -14.82 -30.88
N VAL A 161 19.23 -16.00 -30.36
CA VAL A 161 17.98 -16.69 -30.70
C VAL A 161 16.92 -16.13 -29.72
N GLY A 162 15.98 -15.38 -30.24
CA GLY A 162 14.96 -14.69 -29.37
C GLY A 162 14.24 -15.63 -28.41
N ASP A 163 13.73 -15.07 -27.34
CA ASP A 163 12.92 -15.78 -26.34
C ASP A 163 11.75 -16.50 -27.00
N SER A 164 11.49 -17.74 -26.56
CA SER A 164 10.30 -18.51 -26.91
C SER A 164 9.53 -18.85 -25.63
N GLU A 165 8.29 -19.34 -25.77
CA GLU A 165 7.49 -19.75 -24.64
C GLU A 165 8.28 -20.72 -23.74
N ASN A 166 8.56 -20.32 -22.47
CA ASN A 166 9.34 -21.03 -21.46
C ASN A 166 10.87 -21.16 -21.71
N ILE A 167 11.46 -20.44 -22.64
CA ILE A 167 12.91 -20.42 -22.86
C ILE A 167 13.39 -18.96 -22.87
N SER A 168 14.26 -18.60 -21.93
CA SER A 168 14.98 -17.33 -21.91
C SER A 168 16.36 -17.50 -22.52
N ALA A 169 16.66 -16.80 -23.62
CA ALA A 169 17.87 -16.95 -24.39
C ALA A 169 18.87 -15.81 -24.14
N PHE A 170 20.15 -16.16 -23.95
CA PHE A 170 21.23 -15.22 -23.62
C PHE A 170 22.47 -15.52 -24.43
N ALA A 171 23.23 -14.49 -24.79
CA ALA A 171 24.50 -14.61 -25.49
C ALA A 171 25.68 -14.52 -24.51
N TYR A 172 26.70 -15.35 -24.67
CA TYR A 172 27.92 -15.28 -23.88
C TYR A 172 29.18 -15.16 -24.77
N SER A 173 30.30 -14.75 -24.17
CA SER A 173 31.54 -14.40 -24.89
C SER A 173 32.27 -15.57 -25.55
N GLY A 174 31.71 -16.79 -25.53
CA GLY A 174 32.31 -17.98 -26.15
C GLY A 174 33.48 -18.59 -25.38
N SER A 175 33.67 -18.20 -24.10
CA SER A 175 34.62 -18.86 -23.19
C SER A 175 33.87 -19.50 -22.03
N LEU A 176 34.51 -20.44 -21.32
CA LEU A 176 33.91 -21.03 -20.11
C LEU A 176 33.68 -19.99 -19.01
N GLU A 177 34.62 -19.03 -18.87
CA GLU A 177 34.46 -17.90 -17.93
C GLU A 177 33.28 -17.02 -18.31
N GLY A 178 33.09 -16.74 -19.59
CA GLY A 178 31.94 -15.97 -20.09
C GLY A 178 30.62 -16.71 -19.89
N LEU A 179 30.57 -18.02 -20.11
CA LEU A 179 29.41 -18.85 -19.84
C LEU A 179 29.05 -18.83 -18.33
N VAL A 180 30.04 -19.03 -17.47
CA VAL A 180 29.84 -18.98 -15.99
C VAL A 180 29.36 -17.61 -15.52
N ALA A 181 29.95 -16.53 -16.06
CA ALA A 181 29.52 -15.17 -15.73
C ALA A 181 28.05 -14.92 -16.12
N GLU A 182 27.66 -15.36 -17.32
CA GLU A 182 26.30 -15.18 -17.81
C GLU A 182 25.27 -16.04 -17.05
N ILE A 183 25.59 -17.29 -16.72
CA ILE A 183 24.75 -18.16 -15.90
C ILE A 183 24.50 -17.49 -14.53
N ASN A 184 25.55 -17.00 -13.88
CA ASN A 184 25.43 -16.35 -12.57
C ASN A 184 24.67 -15.01 -12.62
N LEU A 185 24.70 -14.32 -13.76
CA LEU A 185 23.95 -13.08 -13.97
C LEU A 185 22.45 -13.35 -14.16
N GLN A 186 22.10 -14.32 -14.98
CA GLN A 186 20.73 -14.52 -15.46
C GLN A 186 19.95 -15.58 -14.67
N ALA A 187 20.63 -16.58 -14.11
CA ALA A 187 20.00 -17.77 -13.54
C ALA A 187 20.39 -18.07 -12.08
N SER A 188 21.00 -17.11 -11.37
CA SER A 188 21.49 -17.29 -9.99
C SER A 188 20.41 -17.66 -8.97
N GLN A 189 19.16 -17.35 -9.23
CA GLN A 189 18.03 -17.75 -8.39
C GLN A 189 17.78 -19.27 -8.39
N PHE A 190 18.22 -20.00 -9.44
CA PHE A 190 18.02 -21.44 -9.58
C PHE A 190 19.31 -22.22 -9.37
N PHE A 191 20.43 -21.71 -9.84
CA PHE A 191 21.74 -22.37 -9.73
C PHE A 191 22.87 -21.34 -9.72
N THR A 192 23.99 -21.73 -9.12
CA THR A 192 25.25 -21.00 -9.21
C THR A 192 26.24 -21.80 -10.05
N ALA A 193 26.99 -21.12 -10.88
CA ALA A 193 28.03 -21.70 -11.73
C ALA A 193 29.41 -21.25 -11.28
N SER A 194 30.37 -22.16 -11.38
CA SER A 194 31.81 -21.91 -11.26
C SER A 194 32.56 -22.85 -12.22
N PHE A 195 33.87 -22.68 -12.31
CA PHE A 195 34.66 -23.61 -13.11
C PHE A 195 35.94 -24.04 -12.37
N SER A 196 36.43 -25.23 -12.68
CA SER A 196 37.68 -25.74 -12.17
C SER A 196 38.41 -26.46 -13.31
N GLY A 197 39.45 -25.84 -13.83
CA GLY A 197 40.11 -26.29 -15.06
C GLY A 197 39.16 -26.15 -16.25
N THR A 198 38.86 -27.27 -16.91
CA THR A 198 37.93 -27.37 -18.05
C THR A 198 36.49 -27.70 -17.65
N ASN A 199 36.24 -27.92 -16.37
CA ASN A 199 34.94 -28.34 -15.85
C ASN A 199 34.05 -27.19 -15.47
N LEU A 200 32.83 -27.18 -16.00
CA LEU A 200 31.72 -26.38 -15.51
C LEU A 200 31.14 -27.04 -14.25
N LEU A 201 31.17 -26.33 -13.13
CA LEU A 201 30.59 -26.77 -11.88
C LEU A 201 29.27 -26.03 -11.70
N LEU A 202 28.17 -26.76 -11.57
CA LEU A 202 26.84 -26.20 -11.26
C LEU A 202 26.42 -26.68 -9.87
N THR A 203 25.85 -25.77 -9.12
CA THR A 203 25.27 -26.03 -7.79
C THR A 203 23.84 -25.47 -7.78
N SER A 204 22.87 -26.30 -7.43
CA SER A 204 21.49 -25.87 -7.26
C SER A 204 21.39 -24.85 -6.14
N SER A 205 20.67 -23.75 -6.37
CA SER A 205 20.32 -22.80 -5.30
C SER A 205 19.24 -23.39 -4.37
N ILE A 206 18.55 -24.45 -4.81
CA ILE A 206 17.53 -25.17 -4.07
C ILE A 206 18.18 -26.40 -3.41
N ALA A 207 18.13 -26.48 -2.08
CA ALA A 207 18.59 -27.67 -1.34
C ALA A 207 17.58 -28.82 -1.47
N GLY A 208 18.04 -30.06 -1.31
CA GLY A 208 17.20 -31.24 -1.35
C GLY A 208 17.09 -31.91 -2.72
N THR A 209 16.21 -32.92 -2.81
CA THR A 209 16.02 -33.73 -4.02
C THR A 209 15.43 -32.94 -5.20
N ALA A 210 14.80 -31.80 -4.96
CA ALA A 210 14.32 -30.93 -6.02
C ALA A 210 15.46 -30.40 -6.90
N GLY A 211 16.65 -30.14 -6.32
CA GLY A 211 17.83 -29.75 -7.07
C GLY A 211 18.33 -30.81 -8.04
N ASN A 212 18.06 -32.10 -7.75
CA ASN A 212 18.45 -33.21 -8.64
C ASN A 212 17.65 -33.25 -9.96
N LYS A 213 16.57 -32.47 -10.08
CA LYS A 213 15.75 -32.36 -11.29
C LYS A 213 16.31 -31.34 -12.31
N ILE A 214 17.28 -30.55 -11.91
CA ILE A 214 17.97 -29.61 -12.79
C ILE A 214 18.78 -30.37 -13.80
N ARG A 215 18.62 -30.03 -15.07
CA ARG A 215 19.30 -30.70 -16.21
C ARG A 215 20.07 -29.68 -17.00
N ILE A 216 21.20 -30.14 -17.54
CA ILE A 216 21.99 -29.44 -18.54
C ILE A 216 21.92 -30.22 -19.89
N ALA A 217 21.73 -29.49 -20.96
CA ALA A 217 21.81 -30.01 -22.30
C ALA A 217 22.72 -29.12 -23.16
N THR A 218 23.43 -29.71 -24.11
CA THR A 218 24.29 -28.97 -25.04
C THR A 218 23.77 -29.13 -26.46
N GLY A 219 24.12 -28.18 -27.34
CA GLY A 219 23.81 -28.23 -28.75
C GLY A 219 24.65 -29.27 -29.52
N SER A 220 24.51 -29.29 -30.85
CA SER A 220 25.06 -30.32 -31.72
C SER A 220 26.60 -30.39 -31.78
N PHE A 221 27.28 -29.35 -31.29
CA PHE A 221 28.73 -29.21 -31.39
C PHE A 221 29.46 -29.38 -30.05
N LEU A 222 28.73 -29.52 -28.93
CA LEU A 222 29.28 -29.73 -27.61
C LEU A 222 28.74 -31.02 -26.99
N ASP A 223 29.64 -31.76 -26.34
CA ASP A 223 29.33 -32.86 -25.43
C ASP A 223 30.00 -32.62 -24.09
N PHE A 224 29.60 -33.35 -23.05
CA PHE A 224 30.24 -33.29 -21.74
C PHE A 224 30.41 -34.68 -21.12
N LEU A 225 31.43 -34.81 -20.29
CA LEU A 225 31.63 -35.97 -19.43
C LEU A 225 30.87 -35.79 -18.11
N PHE A 226 30.17 -36.84 -17.70
CA PHE A 226 29.48 -36.85 -16.41
C PHE A 226 30.49 -36.99 -15.26
N SER A 227 30.21 -36.33 -14.13
CA SER A 227 31.08 -36.29 -12.95
C SER A 227 31.39 -37.67 -12.34
N ASN A 228 30.59 -38.68 -12.62
CA ASN A 228 30.74 -40.06 -12.14
C ASN A 228 31.31 -41.03 -13.17
N ASN A 229 31.95 -40.54 -14.21
CA ASN A 229 32.67 -41.34 -15.22
C ASN A 229 31.76 -42.28 -16.05
N ALA A 230 30.48 -41.98 -16.20
CA ALA A 230 29.49 -42.85 -16.84
C ALA A 230 29.37 -42.68 -18.35
N GLY A 231 30.23 -41.91 -18.98
CA GLY A 231 30.26 -41.73 -20.44
C GLY A 231 30.17 -40.28 -20.90
N THR A 232 30.15 -40.07 -22.22
CA THR A 232 29.93 -38.74 -22.86
C THR A 232 28.51 -38.66 -23.37
N GLY A 233 27.90 -37.47 -23.23
CA GLY A 233 26.55 -37.21 -23.73
C GLY A 233 26.22 -35.74 -23.82
N SER A 234 25.13 -35.43 -24.47
CA SER A 234 24.62 -34.05 -24.63
C SER A 234 23.56 -33.64 -23.60
N VAL A 235 23.23 -34.52 -22.66
CA VAL A 235 22.26 -34.26 -21.58
C VAL A 235 22.80 -34.82 -20.26
N GLY A 236 22.81 -33.97 -19.21
CA GLY A 236 23.20 -34.33 -17.85
C GLY A 236 22.23 -33.81 -16.82
N GLN A 237 22.40 -34.28 -15.59
CA GLN A 237 21.56 -33.95 -14.45
C GLN A 237 22.41 -33.67 -13.23
N LEU A 238 22.00 -32.76 -12.36
CA LEU A 238 22.63 -32.56 -11.07
C LEU A 238 22.26 -33.70 -10.11
N GLU A 239 23.18 -34.06 -9.21
CA GLU A 239 23.04 -35.17 -8.27
C GLU A 239 23.50 -34.78 -6.89
N GLY A 240 23.23 -35.62 -5.89
CA GLY A 240 23.71 -35.43 -4.51
C GLY A 240 22.85 -34.48 -3.64
N GLY A 241 21.78 -33.94 -4.18
CA GLY A 241 20.77 -33.27 -3.35
C GLY A 241 20.12 -34.31 -2.45
N THR A 242 20.31 -34.19 -1.14
CA THR A 242 19.75 -35.09 -0.13
C THR A 242 18.87 -34.34 0.83
N GLY A 243 17.86 -35.01 1.32
CA GLY A 243 16.82 -34.46 2.15
C GLY A 243 15.58 -34.23 1.31
N ASP A 244 14.54 -35.03 1.57
CA ASP A 244 13.23 -34.68 1.06
C ASP A 244 12.85 -33.38 1.73
N SER A 245 12.76 -32.34 0.95
CA SER A 245 12.00 -31.20 1.38
C SER A 245 10.53 -31.61 1.40
N ALA A 246 10.02 -31.98 2.56
CA ALA A 246 8.86 -31.20 2.97
C ALA A 246 9.22 -29.74 2.72
N PRO A 247 8.40 -28.92 2.03
CA PRO A 247 8.82 -27.63 1.56
C PRO A 247 9.51 -26.88 2.70
N ASP A 248 10.83 -26.79 2.65
CA ASP A 248 11.76 -26.06 3.52
C ASP A 248 11.74 -26.34 5.03
N GLY A 249 11.09 -27.42 5.53
CA GLY A 249 10.95 -27.63 6.96
C GLY A 249 10.29 -26.47 7.72
N LEU A 250 9.37 -25.78 7.06
CA LEU A 250 8.66 -24.63 7.59
C LEU A 250 7.26 -25.03 8.08
N ALA A 251 6.87 -24.50 9.22
CA ALA A 251 5.49 -24.59 9.70
C ALA A 251 4.59 -23.56 8.98
N PHE A 252 5.02 -22.31 8.96
CA PHE A 252 4.32 -21.20 8.31
C PHE A 252 5.28 -20.02 8.06
N LYS A 253 4.86 -19.14 7.16
CA LYS A 253 5.46 -17.82 6.96
C LYS A 253 4.56 -16.74 7.54
N LEU A 254 5.14 -15.69 8.07
CA LEU A 254 4.44 -14.48 8.47
C LEU A 254 4.90 -13.32 7.59
N PHE A 255 3.94 -12.53 7.15
CA PHE A 255 4.18 -11.29 6.42
C PHE A 255 3.61 -10.13 7.21
N THR A 256 4.30 -9.00 7.23
CA THR A 256 3.74 -7.77 7.78
C THR A 256 2.60 -7.28 6.89
N LEU A 257 1.56 -6.69 7.47
CA LEU A 257 0.51 -5.99 6.70
C LEU A 257 0.98 -4.60 6.23
N SER A 258 2.06 -4.12 6.79
CA SER A 258 2.73 -2.90 6.37
C SER A 258 3.87 -3.25 5.43
N ASP A 259 4.00 -2.49 4.35
CA ASP A 259 5.10 -2.59 3.40
C ASP A 259 6.28 -1.69 3.83
N GLY A 260 7.45 -1.95 3.25
CA GLY A 260 8.59 -1.06 3.32
C GLY A 260 9.70 -1.46 4.29
N VAL A 261 10.81 -0.75 4.18
CA VAL A 261 12.06 -1.00 4.93
C VAL A 261 11.88 -0.84 6.44
N ASP A 262 11.04 0.09 6.88
CA ASP A 262 10.75 0.33 8.31
C ASP A 262 10.20 -0.91 9.03
N GLN A 263 9.68 -1.90 8.30
CA GLN A 263 9.18 -3.15 8.86
C GLN A 263 10.28 -4.18 9.12
N ASN A 264 11.48 -3.97 8.60
CA ASN A 264 12.63 -4.84 8.88
C ASN A 264 13.09 -4.62 10.33
N SER A 265 13.03 -5.68 11.10
CA SER A 265 13.52 -5.71 12.49
C SER A 265 14.71 -6.64 12.65
N ASP A 266 15.25 -7.13 11.51
CA ASP A 266 16.42 -7.99 11.46
C ASP A 266 17.69 -7.26 11.93
N GLY A 267 18.71 -8.06 12.25
CA GLY A 267 19.99 -7.58 12.73
C GLY A 267 20.53 -8.46 13.86
N PRO A 268 21.77 -8.26 14.28
CA PRO A 268 22.35 -9.03 15.36
C PRO A 268 21.52 -8.86 16.65
N HIS A 269 21.26 -9.97 17.32
CA HIS A 269 20.61 -9.96 18.61
C HIS A 269 21.58 -9.47 19.69
N GLY A 270 21.23 -8.38 20.33
CA GLY A 270 21.95 -7.85 21.46
C GLY A 270 21.65 -8.62 22.77
N ILE A 271 22.16 -8.09 23.87
CA ILE A 271 21.89 -8.63 25.22
C ILE A 271 20.37 -8.67 25.47
N ASN A 272 19.87 -9.77 26.03
CA ASN A 272 18.44 -10.01 26.27
C ASN A 272 17.56 -10.08 25.01
N GLY A 273 18.14 -10.41 23.86
CA GLY A 273 17.43 -10.53 22.61
C GLY A 273 16.94 -9.21 22.02
N LEU A 274 17.59 -8.10 22.37
CA LEU A 274 17.34 -6.80 21.72
C LEU A 274 17.73 -6.90 20.24
N LEU A 275 16.86 -6.49 19.34
CA LEU A 275 17.14 -6.42 17.91
C LEU A 275 17.85 -5.11 17.60
N SER A 276 18.93 -5.15 16.82
CA SER A 276 19.68 -3.93 16.44
C SER A 276 18.87 -2.96 15.57
N SER A 277 18.00 -3.50 14.73
CA SER A 277 17.06 -2.73 13.90
C SER A 277 15.66 -2.61 14.50
N GLY A 278 15.50 -3.03 15.76
CA GLY A 278 14.22 -2.97 16.48
C GLY A 278 13.81 -1.55 16.80
N SER A 279 12.57 -1.18 16.44
CA SER A 279 12.00 0.13 16.67
C SER A 279 10.58 0.05 17.22
N ALA A 280 9.99 1.20 17.56
CA ALA A 280 8.57 1.29 17.92
C ALA A 280 7.65 1.08 16.71
N ASN A 281 8.16 1.21 15.49
CA ASN A 281 7.40 1.13 14.25
C ASN A 281 7.37 -0.28 13.65
N ASN A 282 8.35 -1.14 13.99
CA ASN A 282 8.39 -2.51 13.50
C ASN A 282 8.02 -3.52 14.59
N ILE A 283 7.97 -4.80 14.20
CA ILE A 283 7.49 -5.88 15.03
C ILE A 283 8.48 -7.05 15.03
N ARG A 284 8.31 -7.91 16.00
CA ARG A 284 8.96 -9.22 16.10
C ARG A 284 7.94 -10.28 16.50
N TRP A 285 8.25 -11.54 16.24
CA TRP A 285 7.39 -12.67 16.58
C TRP A 285 7.99 -13.55 17.66
N GLU A 286 7.14 -14.29 18.36
CA GLU A 286 7.55 -15.33 19.29
C GLU A 286 6.53 -16.48 19.28
N VAL A 287 7.01 -17.70 19.07
CA VAL A 287 6.25 -18.94 19.26
C VAL A 287 6.60 -19.54 20.62
N THR A 288 5.58 -19.82 21.40
CA THR A 288 5.73 -20.39 22.76
C THR A 288 4.62 -21.39 23.06
N ASN A 289 4.72 -22.11 24.17
CA ASN A 289 3.73 -23.06 24.62
C ASN A 289 3.37 -24.12 23.57
N VAL A 290 4.35 -24.62 22.83
CA VAL A 290 4.14 -25.70 21.87
C VAL A 290 3.80 -26.98 22.63
N ASN A 291 2.65 -27.56 22.30
CA ASN A 291 2.13 -28.77 22.93
C ASN A 291 1.94 -29.88 21.89
N ASN A 292 2.91 -30.77 21.81
CA ASN A 292 2.91 -31.89 20.86
C ASN A 292 1.77 -32.89 21.12
N ALA A 293 1.29 -33.02 22.36
CA ALA A 293 0.17 -33.92 22.66
C ALA A 293 -1.18 -33.40 22.15
N LYS A 294 -1.33 -32.09 21.96
CA LYS A 294 -2.56 -31.45 21.48
C LYS A 294 -2.43 -30.84 20.09
N GLY A 295 -1.24 -30.77 19.54
CA GLY A 295 -0.99 -30.09 18.26
C GLY A 295 -1.21 -28.58 18.32
N THR A 296 -0.98 -27.93 19.48
CA THR A 296 -1.27 -26.53 19.70
C THR A 296 -0.02 -25.75 20.09
N PHE A 297 -0.05 -24.45 19.79
CA PHE A 297 1.00 -23.49 20.15
C PHE A 297 0.41 -22.09 20.37
N THR A 298 1.23 -21.20 20.92
CA THR A 298 0.89 -19.78 21.11
C THR A 298 1.80 -18.92 20.24
N LEU A 299 1.24 -17.97 19.49
CA LEU A 299 1.97 -16.96 18.74
C LEU A 299 1.78 -15.60 19.41
N LEU A 300 2.88 -14.90 19.63
CA LEU A 300 2.91 -13.53 20.11
C LEU A 300 3.48 -12.63 19.01
N ILE A 301 2.83 -11.51 18.77
CA ILE A 301 3.39 -10.39 18.00
C ILE A 301 3.82 -9.33 19.01
N ARG A 302 5.09 -9.00 18.98
CA ARG A 302 5.74 -8.11 19.94
C ARG A 302 6.28 -6.88 19.24
N ARG A 303 6.46 -5.77 19.96
CA ARG A 303 7.09 -4.58 19.41
C ARG A 303 8.59 -4.84 19.17
N GLY A 304 9.14 -4.30 18.07
CA GLY A 304 10.50 -4.61 17.62
C GLY A 304 11.60 -4.19 18.58
N ASP A 305 11.41 -3.09 19.31
CA ASP A 305 12.38 -2.55 20.27
C ASP A 305 12.31 -3.17 21.68
N ASP A 306 11.49 -4.22 21.87
CA ASP A 306 11.37 -4.89 23.15
C ASP A 306 12.54 -5.86 23.42
N THR A 307 12.60 -6.36 24.63
CA THR A 307 13.60 -7.36 25.05
C THR A 307 12.92 -8.58 25.66
N ASN A 308 13.65 -9.70 25.78
CA ASN A 308 13.12 -10.91 26.38
C ASN A 308 12.77 -10.72 27.88
N ARG A 309 13.40 -9.76 28.56
CA ARG A 309 13.06 -9.43 29.97
C ARG A 309 11.87 -8.47 30.06
N ARG A 310 11.69 -7.59 29.09
CA ARG A 310 10.61 -6.61 29.06
C ARG A 310 9.90 -6.72 27.73
N LYS A 311 8.98 -7.68 27.64
CA LYS A 311 8.18 -7.94 26.45
C LYS A 311 7.05 -6.92 26.35
N THR A 312 6.91 -6.30 25.18
CA THR A 312 5.77 -5.47 24.80
C THR A 312 4.93 -6.24 23.79
N ILE A 313 3.93 -6.96 24.31
CA ILE A 313 3.04 -7.79 23.48
C ILE A 313 2.00 -6.88 22.84
N LEU A 314 1.93 -6.89 21.53
CA LEU A 314 0.94 -6.18 20.72
C LEU A 314 -0.29 -7.05 20.45
N GLU A 315 -0.07 -8.32 20.10
CA GLU A 315 -1.12 -9.32 19.90
C GLU A 315 -0.68 -10.68 20.43
N GLN A 316 -1.65 -11.44 20.93
CA GLN A 316 -1.44 -12.78 21.45
C GLN A 316 -2.52 -13.73 20.96
N TYR A 317 -2.10 -14.84 20.35
CA TYR A 317 -2.98 -15.88 19.84
C TYR A 317 -2.65 -17.19 20.55
N ASN A 318 -3.56 -17.67 21.40
CA ASN A 318 -3.37 -18.87 22.21
C ASN A 318 -4.01 -20.10 21.55
N ASN A 319 -3.43 -21.26 21.80
CA ASN A 319 -3.95 -22.54 21.33
C ASN A 319 -4.18 -22.62 19.81
N LEU A 320 -3.32 -21.99 19.04
CA LEU A 320 -3.34 -22.10 17.59
C LEU A 320 -3.02 -23.53 17.15
N THR A 321 -3.58 -23.94 16.02
CA THR A 321 -3.31 -25.21 15.37
C THR A 321 -2.95 -25.01 13.90
N LEU A 322 -2.29 -26.01 13.31
CA LEU A 322 -2.07 -26.09 11.85
C LEU A 322 -3.13 -27.01 11.18
N ASP A 323 -4.17 -27.41 11.91
CA ASP A 323 -5.27 -28.21 11.39
C ASP A 323 -6.40 -27.30 10.84
N PRO A 324 -6.62 -27.27 9.51
CA PRO A 324 -7.62 -26.40 8.87
C PRO A 324 -9.06 -26.73 9.27
N THR A 325 -9.31 -27.90 9.85
CA THR A 325 -10.64 -28.32 10.29
C THR A 325 -11.05 -27.74 11.64
N THR A 326 -10.08 -27.21 12.40
CA THR A 326 -10.34 -26.69 13.75
C THR A 326 -10.70 -25.19 13.73
N PRO A 327 -11.48 -24.71 14.72
CA PRO A 327 -11.78 -23.28 14.88
C PRO A 327 -10.54 -22.42 15.09
N ASN A 328 -9.51 -22.98 15.75
CA ASN A 328 -8.27 -22.31 16.12
C ASN A 328 -7.16 -22.46 15.07
N TYR A 329 -7.53 -22.80 13.84
CA TYR A 329 -6.61 -22.83 12.70
C TYR A 329 -5.92 -21.47 12.54
N ILE A 330 -4.59 -21.45 12.42
CA ILE A 330 -3.79 -20.23 12.43
C ILE A 330 -4.25 -19.22 11.36
N ALA A 331 -4.53 -19.67 10.12
CA ALA A 331 -4.99 -18.78 9.06
C ALA A 331 -6.39 -18.18 9.36
N ARG A 332 -7.25 -18.92 10.06
CA ARG A 332 -8.57 -18.42 10.50
C ARG A 332 -8.46 -17.43 11.65
N ALA A 333 -7.49 -17.63 12.54
CA ALA A 333 -7.29 -16.79 13.72
C ALA A 333 -6.60 -15.47 13.39
N ILE A 334 -5.63 -15.48 12.47
CA ILE A 334 -4.78 -14.33 12.11
C ILE A 334 -5.29 -13.68 10.82
N GLY A 335 -5.53 -14.50 9.80
CA GLY A 335 -5.87 -14.10 8.43
C GLY A 335 -4.75 -14.44 7.44
N ASP A 336 -5.16 -14.70 6.19
CA ASP A 336 -4.27 -15.03 5.08
C ASP A 336 -4.52 -14.14 3.85
N GLN A 337 -5.45 -13.19 3.96
CA GLN A 337 -5.84 -12.35 2.83
C GLN A 337 -4.75 -11.34 2.48
N VAL A 338 -4.55 -11.16 1.18
CA VAL A 338 -3.71 -10.12 0.60
C VAL A 338 -4.49 -9.39 -0.49
N GLN A 339 -4.35 -8.07 -0.51
CA GLN A 339 -4.87 -7.22 -1.58
C GLN A 339 -3.72 -6.87 -2.50
N THR A 340 -3.87 -7.19 -3.78
CA THR A 340 -2.86 -6.89 -4.80
C THR A 340 -3.46 -5.94 -5.83
N LEU A 341 -2.71 -4.88 -6.16
CA LEU A 341 -3.08 -3.98 -7.24
C LEU A 341 -2.99 -4.72 -8.59
N ARG A 342 -4.06 -4.67 -9.35
CA ARG A 342 -4.14 -5.16 -10.73
C ARG A 342 -4.30 -3.99 -11.68
N ASP A 343 -3.86 -4.17 -12.93
CA ASP A 343 -3.83 -3.12 -13.97
C ASP A 343 -3.02 -1.89 -13.53
N ALA A 344 -1.90 -2.11 -12.82
CA ALA A 344 -1.01 -1.04 -12.39
C ALA A 344 -0.50 -0.24 -13.60
N GLY A 345 -0.63 1.11 -13.55
CA GLY A 345 -0.35 2.00 -14.67
C GLY A 345 -1.41 1.98 -15.78
N GLY A 346 -2.43 1.14 -15.70
CA GLY A 346 -3.56 1.09 -16.64
C GLY A 346 -4.60 2.18 -16.38
N THR A 347 -5.70 2.11 -17.12
CA THR A 347 -6.78 3.12 -17.03
C THR A 347 -7.75 2.86 -15.89
N ASP A 348 -7.82 1.63 -15.38
CA ASP A 348 -8.81 1.20 -14.37
C ASP A 348 -8.16 0.23 -13.37
N PRO A 349 -7.19 0.68 -12.57
CA PRO A 349 -6.58 -0.15 -11.55
C PRO A 349 -7.59 -0.54 -10.47
N PHE A 350 -7.50 -1.78 -9.99
CA PHE A 350 -8.37 -2.28 -8.93
C PHE A 350 -7.61 -3.18 -7.97
N LEU A 351 -8.15 -3.33 -6.75
CA LEU A 351 -7.57 -4.21 -5.74
C LEU A 351 -8.21 -5.60 -5.84
N GLN A 352 -7.39 -6.60 -6.15
CA GLN A 352 -7.80 -7.99 -6.11
C GLN A 352 -7.51 -8.58 -4.74
N LEU A 353 -8.54 -9.10 -4.08
CA LEU A 353 -8.42 -9.83 -2.83
C LEU A 353 -8.17 -11.30 -3.12
N SER A 354 -7.13 -11.88 -2.52
CA SER A 354 -6.84 -13.31 -2.50
C SER A 354 -6.66 -13.80 -1.07
N GLY A 355 -6.78 -15.13 -0.85
CA GLY A 355 -6.79 -15.73 0.48
C GLY A 355 -8.19 -16.13 0.93
N SER A 356 -8.26 -17.05 1.91
CA SER A 356 -9.50 -17.68 2.36
C SER A 356 -10.08 -17.04 3.63
N PHE A 357 -9.25 -16.47 4.46
CA PHE A 357 -9.65 -15.97 5.77
C PHE A 357 -9.31 -14.49 5.93
N PRO A 358 -10.30 -13.65 6.33
CA PRO A 358 -10.08 -12.21 6.50
C PRO A 358 -9.02 -11.94 7.59
N ASN A 359 -8.19 -10.93 7.35
CA ASN A 359 -7.16 -10.52 8.29
C ASN A 359 -7.80 -9.96 9.58
N ARG A 360 -7.56 -10.65 10.69
CA ARG A 360 -7.98 -10.25 12.04
C ARG A 360 -6.85 -9.59 12.79
N SER A 361 -5.59 -9.99 12.49
CA SER A 361 -4.41 -9.28 12.97
C SER A 361 -4.33 -7.88 12.35
N ARG A 362 -3.81 -6.93 13.13
CA ARG A 362 -3.51 -5.57 12.67
C ARG A 362 -2.09 -5.45 12.10
N PHE A 363 -1.25 -6.46 12.31
CA PHE A 363 0.18 -6.39 12.03
C PHE A 363 0.66 -7.40 11.01
N VAL A 364 0.09 -8.61 11.03
CA VAL A 364 0.59 -9.72 10.19
C VAL A 364 -0.53 -10.49 9.50
N ARG A 365 -0.17 -11.14 8.42
CA ARG A 365 -0.92 -12.25 7.80
C ARG A 365 -0.04 -13.50 7.79
N VAL A 366 -0.66 -14.66 7.66
CA VAL A 366 0.02 -15.94 7.67
C VAL A 366 -0.13 -16.67 6.33
N GLU A 367 0.92 -17.35 5.93
CA GLU A 367 0.92 -18.33 4.84
C GLU A 367 1.36 -19.68 5.43
N VAL A 368 0.44 -20.62 5.48
CA VAL A 368 0.68 -21.92 6.11
C VAL A 368 1.44 -22.82 5.13
N GLN A 369 2.58 -23.37 5.55
CA GLN A 369 3.41 -24.25 4.74
C GLN A 369 3.20 -25.72 5.10
N ALA A 370 2.97 -26.02 6.38
CA ALA A 370 2.68 -27.38 6.85
C ALA A 370 1.29 -27.46 7.48
N THR A 371 0.55 -28.51 7.19
CA THR A 371 -0.77 -28.76 7.77
C THR A 371 -0.76 -30.02 8.60
N THR A 372 -1.48 -30.00 9.72
CA THR A 372 -1.64 -31.15 10.63
C THR A 372 -3.08 -31.65 10.60
N TYR A 373 -3.56 -32.03 9.43
CA TYR A 373 -4.96 -32.43 9.24
C TYR A 373 -5.39 -33.56 10.17
N LYS A 374 -6.44 -33.34 10.98
CA LYS A 374 -6.94 -34.24 11.99
C LYS A 374 -5.83 -34.75 12.91
N TYR A 375 -5.17 -33.80 13.59
CA TYR A 375 -4.02 -34.06 14.46
C TYR A 375 -4.30 -35.12 15.52
N LEU A 376 -5.48 -35.10 16.13
CA LEU A 376 -5.91 -36.04 17.14
C LEU A 376 -6.88 -37.08 16.55
N ASP A 377 -6.84 -38.31 17.12
CA ASP A 377 -7.81 -39.37 16.91
C ASP A 377 -9.09 -39.14 17.73
N GLU A 378 -10.05 -40.03 17.62
CA GLU A 378 -11.32 -39.98 18.37
C GLU A 378 -11.15 -40.09 19.87
N ASN A 379 -10.01 -40.65 20.34
CA ASN A 379 -9.67 -40.83 21.72
C ASN A 379 -8.82 -39.67 22.30
N GLY A 380 -8.50 -38.67 21.46
CA GLY A 380 -7.66 -37.53 21.84
C GLY A 380 -6.16 -37.79 21.83
N ASN A 381 -5.70 -38.89 21.23
CA ASN A 381 -4.27 -39.17 21.04
C ASN A 381 -3.80 -38.64 19.69
N VAL A 382 -2.50 -38.40 19.58
CA VAL A 382 -1.88 -38.00 18.30
C VAL A 382 -2.07 -39.13 17.29
N ARG A 383 -2.75 -38.84 16.19
CA ARG A 383 -3.11 -39.81 15.17
C ARG A 383 -1.91 -40.40 14.44
N ASP A 384 -0.93 -39.55 14.15
CA ASP A 384 0.32 -39.93 13.50
C ASP A 384 1.48 -39.14 14.15
N GLY A 385 2.51 -39.84 14.62
CA GLY A 385 3.66 -39.20 15.26
C GLY A 385 4.44 -38.26 14.34
N SER A 386 4.37 -38.43 13.00
CA SER A 386 5.00 -37.57 12.02
C SER A 386 4.38 -36.16 12.00
N LEU A 387 3.09 -36.03 12.32
CA LEU A 387 2.39 -34.73 12.36
C LEU A 387 2.98 -33.79 13.41
N SER A 388 3.56 -34.32 14.50
CA SER A 388 4.22 -33.49 15.50
C SER A 388 5.44 -32.77 14.95
N GLY A 389 6.10 -33.33 13.96
CA GLY A 389 7.20 -32.73 13.22
C GLY A 389 6.81 -31.47 12.42
N SER A 390 5.54 -31.31 12.03
CA SER A 390 5.02 -30.14 11.33
C SER A 390 4.74 -28.95 12.26
N LEU A 391 4.70 -29.15 13.58
CA LEU A 391 4.46 -28.07 14.54
C LEU A 391 5.63 -27.08 14.56
N PRO A 392 5.39 -25.80 14.82
CA PRO A 392 6.46 -24.82 14.86
C PRO A 392 7.42 -25.04 16.03
N VAL A 393 8.68 -24.69 15.84
CA VAL A 393 9.67 -24.65 16.91
C VAL A 393 9.40 -23.47 17.83
N ALA A 394 9.46 -23.69 19.16
CA ALA A 394 9.41 -22.56 20.08
C ALA A 394 10.65 -21.67 19.91
N GLY A 395 10.41 -20.38 19.74
CA GLY A 395 11.49 -19.42 19.51
C GLY A 395 10.93 -18.03 19.21
N SER A 396 11.82 -17.09 19.03
CA SER A 396 11.47 -15.72 18.65
C SER A 396 12.40 -15.24 17.54
N GLY A 397 11.89 -14.39 16.67
CA GLY A 397 12.65 -13.88 15.56
C GLY A 397 12.20 -12.48 15.11
N SER A 398 12.87 -12.00 14.09
CA SER A 398 12.66 -10.72 13.43
C SER A 398 11.92 -10.91 12.11
N PHE A 399 11.59 -9.79 11.47
CA PHE A 399 11.10 -9.71 10.10
C PHE A 399 12.16 -9.06 9.22
N GLY A 400 12.29 -9.50 7.98
CA GLY A 400 13.25 -8.98 7.01
C GLY A 400 12.71 -9.01 5.58
N GLY A 401 13.45 -8.44 4.63
CA GLY A 401 13.07 -8.42 3.21
C GLY A 401 12.02 -7.38 2.84
N GLY A 402 11.61 -6.50 3.76
CA GLY A 402 10.77 -5.36 3.43
C GLY A 402 11.52 -4.34 2.60
N SER A 403 10.87 -3.79 1.57
CA SER A 403 11.44 -2.83 0.61
C SER A 403 10.49 -1.68 0.34
N ASP A 404 11.02 -0.45 0.31
CA ASP A 404 10.28 0.74 -0.13
C ASP A 404 10.23 0.86 -1.66
N GLY A 405 10.87 -0.06 -2.37
CA GLY A 405 10.98 -0.05 -3.83
C GLY A 405 11.95 1.03 -4.33
N ASN A 406 11.57 1.70 -5.41
CA ASN A 406 12.43 2.66 -6.12
C ASN A 406 12.35 4.09 -5.57
N VAL A 407 12.21 4.27 -4.27
CA VAL A 407 12.26 5.59 -3.65
C VAL A 407 13.68 6.16 -3.77
N LYS A 408 13.81 7.33 -4.35
CA LYS A 408 15.05 7.86 -4.92
C LYS A 408 16.23 7.99 -3.94
N HIS A 409 16.04 8.31 -2.71
CA HIS A 409 17.12 8.42 -1.71
C HIS A 409 16.54 8.54 -0.30
N PRO A 410 17.04 7.81 0.69
CA PRO A 410 16.54 7.94 2.07
C PRO A 410 16.60 9.36 2.62
N ARG A 411 17.56 10.18 2.16
CA ARG A 411 17.71 11.60 2.57
C ARG A 411 16.83 12.58 1.79
N ALA A 412 16.21 12.17 0.68
CA ALA A 412 15.39 13.06 -0.13
C ALA A 412 13.99 13.32 0.47
N PHE A 413 13.61 12.62 1.54
CA PHE A 413 12.35 12.84 2.24
C PHE A 413 12.21 14.25 2.83
N TYR A 414 13.28 14.83 3.28
CA TYR A 414 13.36 16.15 3.93
C TYR A 414 14.06 17.21 3.09
N ASP A 415 14.54 16.86 1.91
CA ASP A 415 15.06 17.83 0.97
C ASP A 415 13.92 18.72 0.44
N THR A 416 14.28 19.90 -0.01
CA THR A 416 13.31 20.83 -0.60
C THR A 416 12.54 20.18 -1.74
N ILE A 417 11.22 20.37 -1.74
CA ILE A 417 10.34 19.90 -2.82
C ILE A 417 10.74 20.61 -4.11
N SER A 418 10.98 19.83 -5.15
CA SER A 418 11.43 20.29 -6.47
C SER A 418 10.77 19.48 -7.58
N ASN A 419 11.00 19.84 -8.84
CA ASN A 419 10.42 19.11 -9.98
C ASN A 419 10.77 17.60 -10.01
N THR A 420 11.89 17.21 -9.38
CA THR A 420 12.38 15.82 -9.34
C THR A 420 12.35 15.22 -7.95
N ASN A 421 11.79 15.90 -6.97
CA ASN A 421 11.69 15.41 -5.60
C ASN A 421 10.44 15.93 -4.90
N THR A 422 9.56 15.02 -4.50
CA THR A 422 8.53 15.29 -3.50
C THR A 422 8.62 14.23 -2.41
N GLN A 423 9.24 14.60 -1.28
CA GLN A 423 9.37 13.73 -0.11
C GLN A 423 10.02 12.36 -0.45
N GLY A 424 11.01 12.34 -1.35
CA GLY A 424 11.73 11.13 -1.77
C GLY A 424 11.25 10.52 -3.09
N PHE A 425 10.18 11.03 -3.68
CA PHE A 425 9.61 10.53 -4.94
C PHE A 425 9.93 11.46 -6.10
N ASN A 426 10.21 10.88 -7.27
CA ASN A 426 10.42 11.61 -8.51
C ASN A 426 9.28 11.34 -9.49
N LEU A 427 8.38 12.30 -9.61
CA LEU A 427 7.20 12.17 -10.48
C LEU A 427 7.50 12.34 -11.98
N GLY A 428 8.75 12.59 -12.34
CA GLY A 428 9.20 12.56 -13.74
C GLY A 428 9.49 11.14 -14.26
N VAL A 429 9.58 10.14 -13.36
CA VAL A 429 9.88 8.75 -13.69
C VAL A 429 8.75 7.84 -13.19
N ALA A 430 8.25 6.98 -14.07
CA ALA A 430 7.12 6.10 -13.78
C ALA A 430 7.37 5.22 -12.55
N SER A 431 8.52 4.54 -12.50
CA SER A 431 8.89 3.61 -11.42
C SER A 431 9.32 4.29 -10.12
N GLU A 432 9.60 5.61 -10.12
CA GLU A 432 10.04 6.36 -8.94
C GLU A 432 8.91 7.12 -8.23
N GLY A 433 7.63 6.82 -8.58
CA GLY A 433 6.46 7.33 -7.88
C GLY A 433 5.33 7.86 -8.75
N LYS A 434 5.57 8.25 -10.01
CA LYS A 434 4.53 8.80 -10.89
C LYS A 434 3.36 7.83 -11.07
N THR A 435 3.65 6.58 -11.46
CA THR A 435 2.62 5.54 -11.65
C THR A 435 1.84 5.29 -10.37
N SER A 436 2.53 5.16 -9.24
CA SER A 436 1.87 4.89 -7.95
C SER A 436 0.92 6.00 -7.50
N TYR A 437 1.28 7.28 -7.72
CA TYR A 437 0.37 8.40 -7.46
C TYR A 437 -0.85 8.38 -8.38
N ILE A 438 -0.64 8.10 -9.67
CA ILE A 438 -1.72 8.01 -10.66
C ILE A 438 -2.66 6.85 -10.32
N ASP A 439 -2.12 5.68 -9.99
CA ASP A 439 -2.90 4.50 -9.59
C ASP A 439 -3.70 4.75 -8.31
N ALA A 440 -3.10 5.40 -7.31
CA ALA A 440 -3.80 5.79 -6.09
C ALA A 440 -4.99 6.72 -6.37
N ILE A 441 -4.82 7.67 -7.28
CA ILE A 441 -5.88 8.60 -7.69
C ILE A 441 -6.98 7.84 -8.46
N ARG A 442 -6.60 6.94 -9.38
CA ARG A 442 -7.54 6.14 -10.17
C ARG A 442 -8.31 5.14 -9.32
N LEU A 443 -7.69 4.51 -8.32
CA LEU A 443 -8.39 3.67 -7.35
C LEU A 443 -9.51 4.44 -6.65
N LEU A 444 -9.25 5.68 -6.24
CA LEU A 444 -10.25 6.53 -5.60
C LEU A 444 -11.36 6.98 -6.55
N LYS A 445 -11.30 6.70 -7.84
CA LYS A 445 -12.36 6.99 -8.82
C LYS A 445 -13.63 6.18 -8.57
N ASN A 446 -13.52 5.01 -7.98
CA ASN A 446 -14.66 4.14 -7.67
C ASN A 446 -15.52 4.73 -6.53
N GLN A 447 -16.66 5.34 -6.89
CA GLN A 447 -17.58 5.98 -5.94
C GLN A 447 -18.32 4.98 -5.04
N ASP A 448 -18.55 3.75 -5.52
CA ASP A 448 -19.27 2.73 -4.77
C ASP A 448 -18.43 2.11 -3.66
N GLU A 449 -17.12 2.13 -3.81
CA GLU A 449 -16.17 1.57 -2.84
C GLU A 449 -15.64 2.64 -1.87
N TYR A 450 -15.31 3.84 -2.41
CA TYR A 450 -14.68 4.91 -1.62
C TYR A 450 -15.56 6.14 -1.53
N ASP A 451 -16.23 6.31 -0.39
CA ASP A 451 -17.07 7.48 -0.14
C ASP A 451 -16.25 8.65 0.43
N ILE A 452 -15.77 9.51 -0.46
CA ILE A 452 -14.95 10.67 -0.16
C ILE A 452 -15.56 11.94 -0.73
N ASN A 453 -15.46 13.07 -0.02
CA ASN A 453 -15.96 14.38 -0.47
C ASN A 453 -14.86 15.43 -0.65
N LEU A 454 -13.66 15.14 -0.21
CA LEU A 454 -12.49 16.01 -0.28
C LEU A 454 -11.26 15.16 -0.57
N ILE A 455 -10.34 15.67 -1.36
CA ILE A 455 -9.06 15.01 -1.62
C ILE A 455 -7.93 16.04 -1.54
N THR A 456 -6.80 15.62 -1.01
CA THR A 456 -5.57 16.41 -0.97
C THR A 456 -4.35 15.54 -1.24
N LEU A 457 -3.33 16.17 -1.86
CA LEU A 457 -2.07 15.55 -2.29
C LEU A 457 -0.91 16.32 -1.66
N PRO A 458 -0.66 16.18 -0.36
CA PRO A 458 0.36 16.98 0.35
C PRO A 458 1.75 16.83 -0.26
N GLY A 459 2.37 17.94 -0.64
CA GLY A 459 3.70 17.96 -1.23
C GLY A 459 3.75 17.94 -2.75
N LEU A 460 2.60 17.89 -3.44
CA LEU A 460 2.52 18.12 -4.86
C LEU A 460 2.25 19.60 -5.16
N VAL A 461 3.01 20.18 -6.10
CA VAL A 461 2.99 21.61 -6.43
C VAL A 461 2.81 21.80 -7.93
N ASP A 462 1.77 22.51 -8.35
CA ASP A 462 1.40 22.66 -9.78
C ASP A 462 2.44 23.45 -10.60
N ASN A 463 3.32 24.20 -9.93
CA ASN A 463 4.40 24.92 -10.61
C ASN A 463 5.46 23.98 -11.19
N PHE A 464 5.62 22.80 -10.66
CA PHE A 464 6.54 21.79 -11.19
C PHE A 464 5.86 20.93 -12.25
N THR A 465 6.46 20.83 -13.43
CA THR A 465 5.89 20.13 -14.59
C THR A 465 5.55 18.67 -14.28
N ASN A 466 6.45 17.97 -13.59
CA ASN A 466 6.24 16.55 -13.25
C ASN A 466 5.08 16.37 -12.25
N HIS A 467 4.91 17.30 -11.32
CA HIS A 467 3.81 17.27 -10.36
C HIS A 467 2.47 17.66 -11.01
N ALA A 468 2.51 18.62 -11.93
CA ALA A 468 1.33 19.12 -12.64
C ALA A 468 0.59 18.03 -13.43
N GLU A 469 1.31 17.00 -13.92
CA GLU A 469 0.69 15.86 -14.60
C GLU A 469 -0.17 15.03 -13.64
N VAL A 470 0.34 14.75 -12.44
CA VAL A 470 -0.39 14.00 -11.38
C VAL A 470 -1.57 14.83 -10.86
N ILE A 471 -1.38 16.13 -10.66
CA ILE A 471 -2.45 17.04 -10.26
C ILE A 471 -3.55 17.09 -11.33
N THR A 472 -3.17 17.05 -12.62
CA THR A 472 -4.15 16.99 -13.72
C THR A 472 -4.97 15.72 -13.68
N GLU A 473 -4.36 14.57 -13.38
CA GLU A 473 -5.09 13.30 -13.19
C GLU A 473 -6.07 13.40 -12.01
N ALA A 474 -5.66 14.02 -10.90
CA ALA A 474 -6.55 14.25 -9.76
C ALA A 474 -7.71 15.21 -10.10
N LEU A 475 -7.47 16.24 -10.91
CA LEU A 475 -8.52 17.15 -11.41
C LEU A 475 -9.52 16.39 -12.28
N ASN A 476 -9.04 15.59 -13.23
CA ASN A 476 -9.90 14.77 -14.09
C ASN A 476 -10.74 13.79 -13.24
N MET A 477 -10.12 13.16 -12.25
CA MET A 477 -10.80 12.24 -11.36
C MET A 477 -11.94 12.91 -10.57
N VAL A 478 -11.73 14.09 -9.97
CA VAL A 478 -12.79 14.76 -9.19
C VAL A 478 -13.88 15.32 -10.10
N GLU A 479 -13.58 15.71 -11.33
CA GLU A 479 -14.57 16.11 -12.33
C GLU A 479 -15.43 14.94 -12.80
N ASP A 480 -14.81 13.80 -13.11
CA ASP A 480 -15.50 12.57 -13.50
C ASP A 480 -16.41 12.07 -12.37
N ARG A 481 -15.90 12.02 -11.13
CA ARG A 481 -16.69 11.64 -9.95
C ARG A 481 -17.83 12.63 -9.67
N ALA A 482 -17.57 13.91 -9.82
CA ALA A 482 -18.50 15.00 -9.54
C ALA A 482 -19.08 15.03 -8.10
N ASP A 483 -18.46 14.31 -7.18
CA ASP A 483 -18.87 14.17 -5.76
C ASP A 483 -17.73 14.40 -4.76
N ALA A 484 -16.54 14.79 -5.23
CA ALA A 484 -15.37 15.13 -4.42
C ALA A 484 -14.79 16.48 -4.84
N PHE A 485 -14.02 17.10 -3.96
CA PHE A 485 -13.40 18.41 -4.15
C PHE A 485 -11.91 18.34 -3.87
N LEU A 486 -11.08 18.85 -4.78
CA LEU A 486 -9.61 18.83 -4.67
C LEU A 486 -9.09 20.13 -4.07
N VAL A 487 -8.16 20.01 -3.10
CA VAL A 487 -7.34 21.12 -2.59
C VAL A 487 -5.89 20.81 -2.86
N TYR A 488 -5.19 21.71 -3.58
CA TYR A 488 -3.79 21.52 -3.94
C TYR A 488 -3.01 22.85 -3.92
N ASP A 489 -1.69 22.78 -4.04
CA ASP A 489 -0.81 23.93 -3.94
C ASP A 489 -0.36 24.44 -5.31
N PRO A 490 -0.52 25.74 -5.62
CA PRO A 490 -0.16 26.30 -6.91
C PRO A 490 1.35 26.47 -7.09
N VAL A 491 2.08 26.82 -6.01
CA VAL A 491 3.53 27.11 -6.06
C VAL A 491 4.26 26.55 -4.84
N GLU A 492 5.56 26.36 -5.00
CA GLU A 492 6.51 25.96 -3.98
C GLU A 492 6.71 27.02 -2.88
N TYR A 493 7.39 26.63 -1.82
CA TYR A 493 7.86 27.57 -0.79
C TYR A 493 8.77 28.63 -1.42
N GLY A 494 8.54 29.89 -1.11
CA GLY A 494 9.25 31.01 -1.72
C GLY A 494 8.65 31.47 -3.07
N GLY A 495 7.60 30.80 -3.56
CA GLY A 495 6.96 31.13 -4.83
C GLY A 495 6.31 32.52 -4.86
N SER A 496 6.29 33.17 -6.03
CA SER A 496 5.77 34.52 -6.20
C SER A 496 4.24 34.57 -6.36
N ILE A 497 3.65 35.74 -6.09
CA ILE A 497 2.23 35.99 -6.38
C ILE A 497 1.93 35.77 -7.87
N SER A 498 2.81 36.28 -8.76
CA SER A 498 2.64 36.13 -10.19
C SER A 498 2.67 34.69 -10.66
N SER A 499 3.52 33.86 -10.07
CA SER A 499 3.54 32.42 -10.35
C SER A 499 2.25 31.72 -9.86
N ALA A 500 1.80 32.06 -8.65
CA ALA A 500 0.58 31.49 -8.09
C ALA A 500 -0.66 31.85 -8.93
N THR A 501 -0.80 33.11 -9.34
CA THR A 501 -1.91 33.58 -10.17
C THR A 501 -1.88 32.93 -11.56
N ALA A 502 -0.70 32.86 -12.19
CA ALA A 502 -0.56 32.23 -13.52
C ALA A 502 -0.97 30.75 -13.51
N LYS A 503 -0.63 30.02 -12.44
CA LYS A 503 -1.04 28.61 -12.30
C LYS A 503 -2.54 28.44 -12.08
N ALA A 504 -3.14 29.27 -11.24
CA ALA A 504 -4.58 29.25 -11.04
C ALA A 504 -5.34 29.62 -12.32
N GLU A 505 -4.89 30.64 -13.05
CA GLU A 505 -5.47 31.06 -14.33
C GLU A 505 -5.32 30.02 -15.45
N ALA A 506 -4.33 29.14 -15.38
CA ALA A 506 -4.17 28.04 -16.34
C ALA A 506 -5.24 26.94 -16.20
N ARG A 507 -5.98 26.92 -15.11
CA ARG A 507 -7.03 25.92 -14.82
C ARG A 507 -8.42 26.55 -14.93
N ASP A 508 -9.42 25.73 -15.24
CA ASP A 508 -10.84 26.13 -15.27
C ASP A 508 -11.70 24.98 -14.76
N THR A 509 -11.93 24.93 -13.47
CA THR A 509 -12.75 23.90 -12.84
C THR A 509 -13.41 24.43 -11.56
N ASN A 510 -14.62 23.95 -11.28
CA ASN A 510 -15.30 24.26 -10.02
C ASN A 510 -15.17 23.14 -8.98
N TYR A 511 -14.39 22.10 -9.27
CA TYR A 511 -14.13 20.99 -8.35
C TYR A 511 -12.79 21.09 -7.62
N ALA A 512 -12.08 22.22 -7.78
CA ALA A 512 -10.83 22.44 -7.07
C ALA A 512 -10.66 23.89 -6.60
N SER A 513 -9.81 24.05 -5.60
CA SER A 513 -9.37 25.35 -5.10
C SER A 513 -7.89 25.31 -4.72
N VAL A 514 -7.24 26.48 -4.83
CA VAL A 514 -5.86 26.71 -4.44
C VAL A 514 -5.76 27.81 -3.40
N TYR A 515 -4.74 27.69 -2.54
CA TYR A 515 -4.50 28.61 -1.43
C TYR A 515 -3.03 29.03 -1.40
N TRP A 516 -2.75 30.25 -1.00
CA TRP A 516 -1.40 30.81 -0.89
C TRP A 516 -1.35 31.88 0.21
N PRO A 517 -0.25 32.04 0.95
CA PRO A 517 1.06 31.36 0.88
C PRO A 517 1.16 30.14 1.80
N TRP A 518 2.36 29.57 1.90
CA TRP A 518 2.71 28.54 2.85
C TRP A 518 2.62 29.04 4.29
N VAL A 519 2.48 28.12 5.25
CA VAL A 519 2.20 28.44 6.65
C VAL A 519 3.23 27.74 7.55
N LYS A 520 3.74 28.47 8.54
CA LYS A 520 4.65 27.92 9.56
C LYS A 520 3.86 27.35 10.72
N VAL A 521 4.18 26.14 11.11
CA VAL A 521 3.53 25.41 12.20
C VAL A 521 4.57 24.94 13.20
N ALA A 522 4.23 24.93 14.50
CA ALA A 522 5.07 24.29 15.51
C ALA A 522 4.80 22.79 15.54
N ASP A 523 5.83 22.00 15.42
CA ASP A 523 5.78 20.56 15.66
C ASP A 523 6.30 20.26 17.06
N ALA A 524 5.40 19.86 17.96
CA ALA A 524 5.73 19.57 19.35
C ALA A 524 6.54 18.26 19.49
N ASP A 525 6.28 17.28 18.61
CA ASP A 525 6.95 15.98 18.65
C ASP A 525 8.40 16.11 18.18
N LEU A 526 8.62 16.86 17.09
CA LEU A 526 9.96 17.13 16.56
C LEU A 526 10.69 18.26 17.30
N GLY A 527 10.00 19.02 18.15
CA GLY A 527 10.56 20.19 18.86
C GLY A 527 11.02 21.33 17.94
N LYS A 528 10.53 21.40 16.70
CA LYS A 528 10.94 22.38 15.69
C LYS A 528 9.73 22.99 14.95
N ASN A 529 9.96 24.13 14.32
CA ASN A 529 8.97 24.77 13.46
C ASN A 529 9.17 24.34 12.02
N VAL A 530 8.09 23.98 11.34
CA VAL A 530 8.09 23.51 9.96
C VAL A 530 7.22 24.40 9.07
N TRP A 531 7.61 24.55 7.79
CA TRP A 531 6.79 25.20 6.79
C TRP A 531 5.94 24.16 6.07
N LEU A 532 4.63 24.35 6.08
CA LEU A 532 3.66 23.45 5.46
C LEU A 532 2.97 24.15 4.29
N PRO A 533 2.75 23.43 3.17
CA PRO A 533 1.92 23.92 2.09
C PRO A 533 0.46 24.06 2.54
N ALA A 534 -0.27 24.96 1.93
CA ALA A 534 -1.65 25.26 2.33
C ALA A 534 -2.56 24.05 2.23
N SER A 535 -2.40 23.20 1.21
CA SER A 535 -3.20 21.98 1.01
C SER A 535 -3.16 21.02 2.20
N THR A 536 -2.11 21.06 3.01
CA THR A 536 -1.96 20.25 4.24
C THR A 536 -2.93 20.71 5.34
N LEU A 537 -3.22 22.01 5.43
CA LEU A 537 -3.97 22.59 6.54
C LEU A 537 -5.42 22.95 6.17
N ILE A 538 -5.71 23.31 4.93
CA ILE A 538 -7.05 23.73 4.49
C ILE A 538 -8.13 22.67 4.74
N PRO A 539 -7.89 21.36 4.55
CA PRO A 539 -8.89 20.36 4.89
C PRO A 539 -9.38 20.43 6.33
N SER A 540 -8.52 20.81 7.30
CA SER A 540 -8.90 20.98 8.69
C SER A 540 -9.85 22.19 8.88
N VAL A 541 -9.62 23.27 8.14
CA VAL A 541 -10.51 24.45 8.15
C VAL A 541 -11.90 24.08 7.62
N TYR A 542 -11.95 23.22 6.59
CA TYR A 542 -13.22 22.72 6.07
C TYR A 542 -13.93 21.83 7.08
N ALA A 543 -13.21 20.92 7.74
CA ALA A 543 -13.75 20.04 8.77
C ALA A 543 -14.27 20.83 9.97
N PHE A 544 -13.51 21.84 10.42
CA PHE A 544 -13.95 22.76 11.47
C PHE A 544 -15.24 23.48 11.08
N ASN A 545 -15.31 24.05 9.88
CA ASN A 545 -16.50 24.72 9.37
C ASN A 545 -17.72 23.78 9.33
N ASP A 546 -17.54 22.53 8.91
CA ASP A 546 -18.60 21.53 8.84
C ASP A 546 -19.12 21.14 10.22
N ARG A 547 -18.22 21.07 11.20
CA ARG A 547 -18.54 20.73 12.59
C ARG A 547 -19.29 21.86 13.31
N VAL A 548 -18.86 23.12 13.13
CA VAL A 548 -19.45 24.26 13.86
C VAL A 548 -20.64 24.88 13.15
N ALA A 549 -20.78 24.66 11.85
CA ALA A 549 -21.86 25.21 11.06
C ALA A 549 -22.43 24.17 10.07
N ALA A 550 -22.02 24.21 8.82
CA ALA A 550 -22.36 23.22 7.79
C ALA A 550 -21.48 23.42 6.53
N PRO A 551 -21.43 22.45 5.60
CA PRO A 551 -20.61 22.54 4.37
C PRO A 551 -20.93 23.74 3.47
N TRP A 552 -22.13 24.29 3.55
CA TRP A 552 -22.55 25.44 2.75
C TRP A 552 -22.21 26.81 3.34
N PHE A 553 -21.63 26.85 4.53
CA PHE A 553 -21.05 28.07 5.06
C PHE A 553 -19.64 28.29 4.49
N ALA A 554 -19.27 29.55 4.33
CA ALA A 554 -17.94 29.91 3.82
C ALA A 554 -16.83 29.47 4.82
N PRO A 555 -15.90 28.59 4.41
CA PRO A 555 -14.76 28.20 5.24
C PRO A 555 -13.66 29.28 5.15
N ALA A 556 -13.99 30.51 5.47
CA ALA A 556 -13.12 31.66 5.37
C ALA A 556 -13.55 32.77 6.33
N GLY A 557 -12.69 33.74 6.54
CA GLY A 557 -12.92 34.87 7.43
C GLY A 557 -12.60 34.58 8.89
N LEU A 558 -12.69 35.60 9.74
CA LEU A 558 -12.19 35.56 11.10
C LEU A 558 -12.92 34.56 12.01
N ASN A 559 -14.15 34.20 11.69
CA ASN A 559 -14.96 33.31 12.53
C ASN A 559 -14.77 31.82 12.19
N ARG A 560 -14.47 31.47 10.96
CA ARG A 560 -14.43 30.06 10.49
C ARG A 560 -13.21 29.71 9.63
N GLY A 561 -12.41 30.69 9.25
CA GLY A 561 -11.24 30.50 8.40
C GLY A 561 -9.91 30.51 9.17
N GLY A 562 -9.93 30.50 10.51
CA GLY A 562 -8.72 30.43 11.31
C GLY A 562 -7.96 29.13 11.09
N ILE A 563 -6.64 29.19 11.03
CA ILE A 563 -5.75 28.02 10.97
C ILE A 563 -5.08 27.90 12.33
N ASP A 564 -5.66 27.09 13.21
CA ASP A 564 -5.26 27.03 14.63
C ASP A 564 -3.81 26.59 14.84
N ALA A 565 -3.29 25.73 13.98
CA ALA A 565 -1.90 25.28 14.06
C ALA A 565 -0.89 26.33 13.59
N ALA A 566 -1.34 27.41 12.93
CA ALA A 566 -0.48 28.36 12.26
C ALA A 566 0.17 29.36 13.21
N LEU A 567 1.50 29.42 13.17
CA LEU A 567 2.29 30.46 13.83
C LEU A 567 2.43 31.72 12.96
N LEU A 568 2.66 31.54 11.67
CA LEU A 568 3.02 32.60 10.75
C LEU A 568 2.73 32.17 9.31
N ALA A 569 2.19 33.08 8.49
CA ALA A 569 2.17 32.92 7.03
C ALA A 569 3.55 33.34 6.47
N GLU A 570 3.99 32.65 5.43
CA GLU A 570 5.25 32.92 4.73
C GLU A 570 5.39 34.38 4.30
N ARG A 571 4.30 34.98 3.90
CA ARG A 571 4.25 36.37 3.48
C ARG A 571 3.07 37.11 4.10
N LYS A 572 3.31 38.27 4.65
CA LYS A 572 2.25 39.20 5.09
C LYS A 572 1.66 39.90 3.87
N LEU A 573 0.39 39.67 3.60
CA LEU A 573 -0.30 40.18 2.41
C LEU A 573 -0.88 41.56 2.68
N THR A 574 -0.61 42.51 1.80
CA THR A 574 -1.31 43.78 1.74
C THR A 574 -2.71 43.59 1.15
N LYS A 575 -3.59 44.60 1.27
CA LYS A 575 -4.89 44.56 0.60
C LYS A 575 -4.75 44.32 -0.92
N ALA A 576 -3.88 45.08 -1.58
CA ALA A 576 -3.64 44.94 -3.02
C ALA A 576 -3.16 43.55 -3.42
N ASN A 577 -2.28 42.94 -2.61
CA ASN A 577 -1.85 41.55 -2.85
C ASN A 577 -3.02 40.56 -2.77
N ARG A 578 -3.91 40.74 -1.77
CA ARG A 578 -5.08 39.87 -1.62
C ARG A 578 -6.08 40.08 -2.76
N ASP A 579 -6.27 41.32 -3.21
CA ASP A 579 -7.15 41.62 -4.35
C ASP A 579 -6.62 40.93 -5.62
N THR A 580 -5.32 41.06 -5.92
CA THR A 580 -4.69 40.39 -7.07
C THR A 580 -4.85 38.87 -7.01
N LEU A 581 -4.56 38.25 -5.88
CA LEU A 581 -4.69 36.79 -5.70
C LEU A 581 -6.15 36.36 -5.89
N TYR A 582 -7.08 37.08 -5.27
CA TYR A 582 -8.49 36.73 -5.29
C TYR A 582 -9.11 36.90 -6.68
N ASP A 583 -8.70 37.91 -7.45
CA ASP A 583 -9.14 38.09 -8.83
C ASP A 583 -8.74 36.90 -9.72
N SER A 584 -7.55 36.38 -9.55
CA SER A 584 -7.03 35.19 -10.25
C SER A 584 -7.44 33.85 -9.61
N ALA A 585 -8.48 33.83 -8.77
CA ALA A 585 -9.01 32.64 -8.10
C ALA A 585 -8.02 31.91 -7.14
N VAL A 586 -6.98 32.59 -6.67
CA VAL A 586 -6.13 32.11 -5.58
C VAL A 586 -6.68 32.62 -4.25
N ASN A 587 -6.95 31.72 -3.31
CA ASN A 587 -7.51 32.10 -2.01
C ASN A 587 -6.37 32.53 -1.07
N PRO A 588 -6.33 33.81 -0.64
CA PRO A 588 -5.25 34.31 0.19
C PRO A 588 -5.37 33.80 1.64
N ILE A 589 -4.24 33.40 2.22
CA ILE A 589 -4.06 33.19 3.64
C ILE A 589 -3.42 34.46 4.21
N ALA A 590 -4.13 35.15 5.07
CA ALA A 590 -3.73 36.47 5.57
C ALA A 590 -3.56 36.45 7.10
N THR A 591 -2.63 37.28 7.58
CA THR A 591 -2.43 37.48 9.02
C THR A 591 -3.00 38.85 9.40
N PHE A 592 -3.92 38.88 10.33
CA PHE A 592 -4.48 40.10 10.88
C PHE A 592 -4.01 40.32 12.33
N PRO A 593 -3.86 41.58 12.75
CA PRO A 593 -3.53 41.87 14.14
C PRO A 593 -4.57 41.24 15.11
N ASN A 594 -4.09 40.59 16.13
CA ASN A 594 -4.88 39.96 17.20
C ASN A 594 -5.79 38.77 16.78
N THR A 595 -5.75 38.31 15.53
CA THR A 595 -6.63 37.23 15.06
C THR A 595 -5.87 36.05 14.45
N GLY A 596 -4.54 36.14 14.36
CA GLY A 596 -3.70 35.07 13.84
C GLY A 596 -3.77 34.92 12.31
N VAL A 597 -3.43 33.72 11.83
CA VAL A 597 -3.42 33.36 10.42
C VAL A 597 -4.78 32.83 10.00
N THR A 598 -5.35 33.40 8.96
CA THR A 598 -6.74 33.13 8.57
C THR A 598 -6.86 33.01 7.05
N VAL A 599 -7.66 32.06 6.59
CA VAL A 599 -8.11 31.97 5.19
C VAL A 599 -9.05 33.12 4.90
N PHE A 600 -8.73 33.90 3.86
CA PHE A 600 -9.48 35.11 3.52
C PHE A 600 -9.99 35.09 2.06
N GLY A 601 -10.35 33.92 1.56
CA GLY A 601 -10.92 33.68 0.25
C GLY A 601 -11.61 32.33 0.17
N GLN A 602 -12.55 32.19 -0.78
CA GLN A 602 -13.28 30.93 -1.01
C GLN A 602 -13.68 30.76 -2.48
N LYS A 603 -12.81 31.09 -3.41
CA LYS A 603 -13.05 30.86 -4.83
C LYS A 603 -12.64 29.45 -5.23
N THR A 604 -13.41 28.86 -6.15
CA THR A 604 -12.98 27.72 -6.97
C THR A 604 -12.15 28.24 -8.15
N LEU A 605 -11.55 27.34 -8.92
CA LEU A 605 -10.79 27.73 -10.14
C LEU A 605 -11.67 28.00 -11.36
N GLN A 606 -12.99 28.07 -11.19
CA GLN A 606 -13.91 28.37 -12.29
C GLN A 606 -13.74 29.80 -12.80
N LYS A 607 -13.52 29.94 -14.09
CA LYS A 607 -13.39 31.24 -14.78
C LYS A 607 -14.73 31.90 -15.05
N LYS A 608 -15.73 31.10 -15.41
CA LYS A 608 -17.08 31.61 -15.67
C LYS A 608 -17.73 32.09 -14.37
N ALA A 609 -18.16 33.37 -14.35
CA ALA A 609 -18.89 33.89 -13.21
C ALA A 609 -20.23 33.15 -13.02
N SER A 610 -20.36 32.42 -11.93
CA SER A 610 -21.57 31.73 -11.49
C SER A 610 -21.50 31.45 -10.00
N ALA A 611 -22.61 30.97 -9.40
CA ALA A 611 -22.58 30.57 -7.98
C ALA A 611 -21.55 29.46 -7.68
N LEU A 612 -21.15 28.68 -8.69
CA LEU A 612 -20.17 27.57 -8.56
C LEU A 612 -18.72 28.07 -8.53
N ASP A 613 -18.48 29.36 -8.72
CA ASP A 613 -17.17 29.96 -8.50
C ASP A 613 -16.82 30.07 -7.00
N ARG A 614 -17.73 29.62 -6.11
CA ARG A 614 -17.58 29.64 -4.65
C ARG A 614 -17.47 28.23 -4.07
N VAL A 615 -16.48 28.02 -3.20
CA VAL A 615 -16.21 26.73 -2.53
C VAL A 615 -17.43 26.25 -1.75
N ASN A 616 -18.07 27.12 -0.97
CA ASN A 616 -19.22 26.74 -0.15
C ASN A 616 -20.41 26.26 -0.98
N VAL A 617 -20.68 26.87 -2.13
CA VAL A 617 -21.77 26.46 -3.03
C VAL A 617 -21.45 25.11 -3.67
N ARG A 618 -20.22 24.93 -4.14
CA ARG A 618 -19.78 23.62 -4.69
C ARG A 618 -19.87 22.52 -3.64
N ARG A 619 -19.44 22.77 -2.41
CA ARG A 619 -19.50 21.79 -1.32
C ARG A 619 -20.95 21.48 -0.91
N LEU A 620 -21.87 22.46 -0.94
CA LEU A 620 -23.30 22.21 -0.76
C LEU A 620 -23.83 21.23 -1.82
N LEU A 621 -23.50 21.45 -3.10
CA LEU A 621 -23.99 20.56 -4.17
C LEU A 621 -23.38 19.14 -4.06
N ILE A 622 -22.12 19.02 -3.63
CA ILE A 622 -21.50 17.73 -3.36
C ILE A 622 -22.27 17.02 -2.24
N ALA A 623 -22.52 17.70 -1.11
CA ALA A 623 -23.27 17.14 0.02
C ALA A 623 -24.69 16.74 -0.38
N ALA A 624 -25.40 17.57 -1.15
CA ALA A 624 -26.73 17.27 -1.66
C ALA A 624 -26.74 16.05 -2.60
N LYS A 625 -25.80 15.96 -3.54
CA LYS A 625 -25.67 14.81 -4.44
C LYS A 625 -25.44 13.53 -3.65
N LYS A 626 -24.52 13.54 -2.69
CA LYS A 626 -24.23 12.36 -1.86
C LYS A 626 -25.41 11.94 -1.00
N PHE A 627 -26.12 12.90 -0.39
CA PHE A 627 -27.32 12.61 0.36
C PHE A 627 -28.38 11.92 -0.53
N ILE A 628 -28.67 12.50 -1.69
CA ILE A 628 -29.64 11.94 -2.61
C ILE A 628 -29.21 10.54 -3.05
N ALA A 629 -27.96 10.38 -3.52
CA ALA A 629 -27.44 9.09 -3.99
C ALA A 629 -27.52 8.00 -2.91
N SER A 630 -27.14 8.29 -1.66
CA SER A 630 -27.16 7.32 -0.57
C SER A 630 -28.57 6.93 -0.14
N THR A 631 -29.49 7.90 -0.06
CA THR A 631 -30.86 7.67 0.45
C THR A 631 -31.81 7.12 -0.59
N THR A 632 -31.55 7.37 -1.89
CA THR A 632 -32.42 6.91 -2.97
C THR A 632 -31.91 5.64 -3.67
N LYS A 633 -30.80 5.08 -3.24
CA LYS A 633 -30.20 3.86 -3.80
C LYS A 633 -31.21 2.68 -3.84
N PHE A 634 -32.11 2.61 -2.87
CA PHE A 634 -33.15 1.58 -2.79
C PHE A 634 -34.31 1.78 -3.77
N LEU A 635 -34.40 2.93 -4.44
CA LEU A 635 -35.42 3.19 -5.47
C LEU A 635 -34.97 2.78 -6.87
N VAL A 636 -33.70 2.40 -7.03
CA VAL A 636 -33.15 1.88 -8.28
C VAL A 636 -33.83 0.53 -8.57
N PHE A 637 -34.28 0.33 -9.81
CA PHE A 637 -35.07 -0.81 -10.25
C PHE A 637 -36.52 -0.88 -9.76
N GLU A 638 -36.99 0.09 -8.95
CA GLU A 638 -38.41 0.20 -8.63
C GLU A 638 -39.20 0.73 -9.84
N GLN A 639 -40.47 0.32 -9.95
CA GLN A 639 -41.33 0.79 -11.03
C GLN A 639 -41.61 2.28 -10.90
N ASN A 640 -41.61 2.99 -12.04
CA ASN A 640 -41.83 4.43 -12.08
C ASN A 640 -43.36 4.75 -11.90
N THR A 641 -43.84 4.56 -10.69
CA THR A 641 -45.21 4.86 -10.29
C THR A 641 -45.31 6.17 -9.53
N ALA A 642 -46.52 6.71 -9.39
CA ALA A 642 -46.77 7.87 -8.55
C ALA A 642 -46.35 7.64 -7.07
N ALA A 643 -46.53 6.40 -6.58
CA ALA A 643 -46.14 6.01 -5.24
C ALA A 643 -44.58 6.09 -5.04
N THR A 644 -43.81 5.56 -5.98
CA THR A 644 -42.34 5.60 -5.96
C THR A 644 -41.84 7.05 -6.03
N ARG A 645 -42.43 7.89 -6.89
CA ARG A 645 -42.08 9.33 -6.97
C ARG A 645 -42.39 10.07 -5.67
N ASN A 646 -43.56 9.84 -5.07
CA ASN A 646 -43.93 10.43 -3.80
C ASN A 646 -42.99 9.99 -2.67
N ARG A 647 -42.55 8.73 -2.67
CA ARG A 647 -41.54 8.23 -1.72
C ARG A 647 -40.20 8.95 -1.87
N PHE A 648 -39.74 9.16 -3.11
CA PHE A 648 -38.54 9.97 -3.37
C PHE A 648 -38.70 11.40 -2.83
N LEU A 649 -39.82 12.07 -3.14
CA LEU A 649 -40.10 13.43 -2.68
C LEU A 649 -40.16 13.53 -1.16
N SER A 650 -40.73 12.52 -0.49
CA SER A 650 -40.82 12.47 0.99
C SER A 650 -39.43 12.37 1.66
N ILE A 651 -38.41 11.89 0.96
CA ILE A 651 -37.03 11.83 1.46
C ILE A 651 -36.29 13.13 1.15
N VAL A 652 -36.39 13.62 -0.08
CA VAL A 652 -35.55 14.69 -0.61
C VAL A 652 -36.04 16.08 -0.16
N ASN A 653 -37.36 16.33 -0.14
CA ASN A 653 -37.90 17.62 0.24
C ASN A 653 -37.53 18.04 1.67
N PRO A 654 -37.69 17.19 2.72
CA PRO A 654 -37.32 17.56 4.07
C PRO A 654 -35.84 17.90 4.23
N TYR A 655 -34.97 17.22 3.46
CA TYR A 655 -33.55 17.53 3.46
C TYR A 655 -33.30 18.96 2.94
N PHE A 656 -33.85 19.31 1.76
CA PHE A 656 -33.65 20.65 1.20
C PHE A 656 -34.36 21.73 2.01
N GLU A 657 -35.51 21.44 2.63
CA GLU A 657 -36.17 22.33 3.60
C GLU A 657 -35.27 22.60 4.81
N SER A 658 -34.61 21.57 5.34
CA SER A 658 -33.62 21.73 6.42
C SER A 658 -32.42 22.59 5.97
N VAL A 659 -31.91 22.37 4.76
CA VAL A 659 -30.82 23.17 4.18
C VAL A 659 -31.25 24.62 4.02
N GLN A 660 -32.48 24.87 3.55
CA GLN A 660 -33.06 26.22 3.40
C GLN A 660 -33.20 26.90 4.75
N GLN A 661 -33.78 26.23 5.76
CA GLN A 661 -33.93 26.76 7.12
C GLN A 661 -32.57 27.11 7.76
N ARG A 662 -31.53 26.36 7.42
CA ARG A 662 -30.15 26.55 7.86
C ARG A 662 -29.36 27.50 6.95
N GLN A 663 -30.02 28.31 6.13
CA GLN A 663 -29.43 29.35 5.27
C GLN A 663 -28.54 28.83 4.14
N GLY A 664 -28.70 27.57 3.75
CA GLY A 664 -27.92 26.97 2.65
C GLY A 664 -28.50 27.30 1.27
N LEU A 665 -29.81 27.49 1.19
CA LEU A 665 -30.55 27.78 -0.03
C LEU A 665 -31.58 28.89 0.21
N PHE A 666 -31.80 29.73 -0.78
CA PHE A 666 -32.90 30.69 -0.76
C PHE A 666 -34.24 30.01 -1.13
N GLY A 667 -34.19 29.10 -2.09
CA GLY A 667 -35.32 28.28 -2.52
C GLY A 667 -34.84 27.09 -3.33
N PHE A 668 -35.67 26.05 -3.39
CA PHE A 668 -35.40 24.87 -4.18
C PHE A 668 -36.67 24.35 -4.88
N ARG A 669 -36.48 23.58 -5.93
CA ARG A 669 -37.55 22.87 -6.61
C ARG A 669 -37.04 21.51 -7.05
N VAL A 670 -37.72 20.47 -6.65
CA VAL A 670 -37.45 19.10 -7.14
C VAL A 670 -38.34 18.83 -8.32
N VAL A 671 -37.76 18.53 -9.48
CA VAL A 671 -38.46 18.21 -10.73
C VAL A 671 -38.15 16.76 -11.08
N MET A 672 -39.20 15.97 -11.35
CA MET A 672 -39.11 14.55 -11.70
C MET A 672 -39.77 14.31 -13.04
#